data_1f5f4b07715c5293b6a889cd036ac006
#
_entry.id   1f5f4b07715c5293b6a889cd036ac006
#
_cell.length_a   1.000
_cell.length_b   1.000
_cell.length_c   1.000
_cell.angle_alpha   90.00
_cell.angle_beta   90.00
_cell.angle_gamma   90.00
#
_symmetry.space_group_name_H-M   'P 1'
#
loop_
_entity.id
_entity.type
_entity.pdbx_description
1 polymer ?
#
loop_
_entity_poly.entity_id
_entity_poly.type
_entity_poly.pdbx_seq_one_letter_code
_entity_poly.pdbx_strand_id
1 'polypeptide(L)'
;MKLNATYIKIRDKWWGLPLFLPSLILPIFAHINTFAHISSGEVFLFYLPLALMISMMMFFSWAALPGIALGIFVRKYAELGFYETLSLTANFIIIIILCWGGYRVFTPRRNNVSHGDSRLISQRLFWQIVFPATLFLILFQFAAFVGLLASRENLVGVMPFNLGTLINYQALLVGNLIGVPLCYFIIRVVRNPFYLRSYYSQLKQQVDAKVTKKEFAIWLLALGALLLLLCMPLNEKSTIFSTNYTLSLLLPLMMWGAMRYGYKLISLLWAVVLMISIHSYQNYIPIYPGYTTQLTITSSSYLVFSFIVNYMAVLATRQRAVVRRMQRLAYVDPVVHLPNVRALNRALRDAPWSALCYLRIPGMEMLVKNYGIMLRIQYKQKLSHWLSPLLEPGEDVYQLSGNDLALRLNTESHQERITALDSHLKQFRFFWDGMPMQPQIGVSYCYVRSPVNHIYLLLGELNTVAELSIVTNAPENMQRRGAMYLQRELKDKVAMMNRLQRALEHNHFFLMAQPITGMRGDVYHEILLRMKGENDELISPDSFLPVAHEFGLSSSIDMWVIEHTLQFMAENRAKMPAHRFAINLSPTSVCQARFPVEVSQLLAKYQIEAWQLIFEVTESNALTNVKQAQITLQHLQELGCQIAIDDFGTGYASYARLKNVNADLLKIDGSFIRNIVSNSLDYQIVASICHLARMKKMRVVAEYVENEEIREAVLSLGIDYMQGYLIGKPQPLIDTLNEIEPIRESA
;
A
#
# COMPACT_ATOMS: atom_id res chain seq x y z
N MET A 1 -30.78 18.76 -22.15
CA MET A 1 -29.32 18.84 -22.03
C MET A 1 -28.71 20.19 -22.46
N LYS A 2 -29.07 20.79 -23.60
CA LYS A 2 -28.51 22.07 -24.07
C LYS A 2 -28.79 23.28 -23.16
N LEU A 3 -29.98 23.40 -22.56
CA LEU A 3 -30.31 24.48 -21.61
C LEU A 3 -29.45 24.48 -20.36
N ASN A 4 -29.11 23.29 -19.82
CA ASN A 4 -28.20 23.16 -18.65
C ASN A 4 -26.76 23.62 -18.96
N ALA A 5 -26.26 23.35 -20.17
CA ALA A 5 -24.92 23.76 -20.56
C ALA A 5 -24.80 25.29 -20.74
N THR A 6 -25.82 25.93 -21.28
CA THR A 6 -25.89 27.38 -21.43
C THR A 6 -26.06 28.09 -20.08
N TYR A 7 -26.92 27.55 -19.20
CA TYR A 7 -27.07 28.05 -17.83
C TYR A 7 -25.75 28.00 -17.07
N ILE A 8 -24.99 26.90 -17.12
CA ILE A 8 -23.69 26.76 -16.46
C ILE A 8 -22.66 27.78 -16.97
N LYS A 9 -22.67 28.10 -18.27
CA LYS A 9 -21.77 29.10 -18.87
C LYS A 9 -22.07 30.55 -18.45
N ILE A 10 -23.36 30.89 -18.24
CA ILE A 10 -23.82 32.25 -17.93
C ILE A 10 -23.86 32.49 -16.44
N ARG A 11 -24.14 31.47 -15.65
CA ARG A 11 -24.38 31.51 -14.21
C ARG A 11 -23.31 32.25 -13.41
N ASP A 12 -22.04 32.01 -13.71
CA ASP A 12 -20.88 32.51 -12.90
C ASP A 12 -20.27 33.79 -13.53
N LYS A 13 -20.81 34.31 -14.60
CA LYS A 13 -20.40 35.62 -15.17
C LYS A 13 -20.90 36.77 -14.28
N TRP A 14 -20.20 37.91 -14.27
CA TRP A 14 -20.48 39.05 -13.38
C TRP A 14 -21.92 39.59 -13.50
N TRP A 15 -22.52 39.50 -14.68
CA TRP A 15 -23.92 39.89 -14.96
C TRP A 15 -24.94 38.75 -14.75
N GLY A 16 -24.51 37.58 -14.30
CA GLY A 16 -25.38 36.45 -13.96
C GLY A 16 -25.72 36.43 -12.44
N LEU A 17 -25.64 35.24 -11.83
CA LEU A 17 -25.93 35.11 -10.40
C LEU A 17 -25.16 36.09 -9.49
N PRO A 18 -23.85 36.42 -9.75
CA PRO A 18 -23.13 37.38 -8.91
C PRO A 18 -23.78 38.78 -8.83
N LEU A 19 -24.47 39.23 -9.89
CA LEU A 19 -25.16 40.52 -9.90
C LEU A 19 -26.51 40.46 -9.18
N PHE A 20 -27.33 39.44 -9.48
CA PHE A 20 -28.73 39.39 -9.01
C PHE A 20 -28.86 38.80 -7.61
N LEU A 21 -28.02 37.85 -7.25
CA LEU A 21 -28.16 37.13 -5.99
C LEU A 21 -27.96 38.02 -4.74
N PRO A 22 -26.94 38.91 -4.70
CA PRO A 22 -26.81 39.85 -3.58
C PRO A 22 -28.01 40.79 -3.47
N SER A 23 -28.47 41.34 -4.55
CA SER A 23 -29.61 42.30 -4.58
C SER A 23 -30.91 41.65 -4.09
N LEU A 24 -31.12 40.34 -4.33
CA LEU A 24 -32.29 39.61 -3.88
C LEU A 24 -32.20 39.18 -2.41
N ILE A 25 -31.02 38.70 -1.96
CA ILE A 25 -30.88 38.07 -0.64
C ILE A 25 -30.54 39.10 0.44
N LEU A 26 -29.82 40.18 0.14
CA LEU A 26 -29.47 41.21 1.14
C LEU A 26 -30.69 41.81 1.87
N PRO A 27 -31.81 42.15 1.19
CA PRO A 27 -33.01 42.62 1.88
C PRO A 27 -33.57 41.60 2.86
N ILE A 28 -33.61 40.33 2.48
CA ILE A 28 -34.13 39.21 3.32
C ILE A 28 -33.28 39.08 4.57
N PHE A 29 -31.96 39.05 4.43
CA PHE A 29 -31.02 38.90 5.53
C PHE A 29 -31.01 40.12 6.47
N ALA A 30 -31.33 41.28 5.94
CA ALA A 30 -31.45 42.45 6.78
C ALA A 30 -32.71 42.43 7.66
N HIS A 31 -33.79 41.83 7.23
CA HIS A 31 -34.98 41.62 8.09
C HIS A 31 -34.75 40.59 9.22
N ILE A 32 -33.78 39.70 9.04
CA ILE A 32 -33.38 38.74 10.06
C ILE A 32 -32.52 39.35 11.15
N ASN A 33 -31.95 40.55 10.90
CA ASN A 33 -31.15 41.28 11.91
C ASN A 33 -32.07 41.60 13.10
N THR A 34 -31.53 41.43 14.30
CA THR A 34 -32.23 41.75 15.53
C THR A 34 -31.55 42.93 16.23
N PHE A 35 -32.34 43.91 16.58
CA PHE A 35 -31.91 45.13 17.28
C PHE A 35 -32.45 45.11 18.73
N ALA A 36 -31.68 45.74 19.60
CA ALA A 36 -32.13 46.05 20.95
C ALA A 36 -31.91 47.53 21.22
N HIS A 37 -32.88 48.14 21.94
CA HIS A 37 -32.78 49.55 22.38
C HIS A 37 -32.11 49.62 23.73
N ILE A 38 -31.04 50.41 23.82
CA ILE A 38 -30.35 50.72 25.08
C ILE A 38 -30.37 52.25 25.31
N SER A 39 -30.00 52.71 26.49
CA SER A 39 -29.97 54.13 26.81
C SER A 39 -29.12 54.99 25.89
N SER A 40 -28.12 54.42 25.22
CA SER A 40 -27.23 55.11 24.29
C SER A 40 -27.65 54.98 22.82
N GLY A 41 -28.78 54.32 22.50
CA GLY A 41 -29.26 54.13 21.11
C GLY A 41 -29.63 52.67 20.78
N GLU A 42 -29.72 52.37 19.52
CA GLU A 42 -29.95 51.02 19.03
C GLU A 42 -28.65 50.24 18.88
N VAL A 43 -28.64 48.98 19.26
CA VAL A 43 -27.52 48.06 19.09
C VAL A 43 -27.96 46.78 18.37
N PHE A 44 -27.09 46.22 17.57
CA PHE A 44 -27.30 44.89 16.97
C PHE A 44 -27.07 43.78 18.01
N LEU A 45 -27.96 42.81 18.05
CA LEU A 45 -27.73 41.54 18.69
C LEU A 45 -27.29 40.48 17.69
N PHE A 46 -27.63 40.68 16.42
CA PHE A 46 -27.29 39.79 15.34
C PHE A 46 -27.20 40.56 14.00
N TYR A 47 -26.09 40.38 13.28
CA TYR A 47 -25.86 41.05 12.00
C TYR A 47 -25.38 40.09 10.91
N LEU A 48 -26.28 39.70 9.97
CA LEU A 48 -26.03 38.69 8.96
C LEU A 48 -25.51 39.20 7.60
N PRO A 49 -25.78 40.45 7.17
CA PRO A 49 -25.41 40.93 5.81
C PRO A 49 -23.94 40.81 5.48
N LEU A 50 -23.04 41.07 6.45
CA LEU A 50 -21.60 40.98 6.27
C LEU A 50 -21.16 39.52 5.94
N ALA A 51 -21.73 38.54 6.61
CA ALA A 51 -21.49 37.11 6.36
C ALA A 51 -21.92 36.69 4.93
N LEU A 52 -23.04 37.24 4.44
CA LEU A 52 -23.50 37.00 3.08
C LEU A 52 -22.51 37.57 2.05
N MET A 53 -22.08 38.81 2.22
CA MET A 53 -21.14 39.49 1.31
C MET A 53 -19.81 38.73 1.23
N ILE A 54 -19.25 38.30 2.38
CA ILE A 54 -18.04 37.47 2.44
C ILE A 54 -18.26 36.14 1.69
N SER A 55 -19.38 35.49 1.92
CA SER A 55 -19.72 34.22 1.26
C SER A 55 -19.88 34.36 -0.25
N MET A 56 -20.44 35.47 -0.75
CA MET A 56 -20.53 35.79 -2.17
C MET A 56 -19.13 35.92 -2.80
N MET A 57 -18.21 36.60 -2.11
CA MET A 57 -16.84 36.71 -2.59
C MET A 57 -16.12 35.36 -2.63
N MET A 58 -16.41 34.43 -1.72
CA MET A 58 -15.86 33.08 -1.76
C MET A 58 -16.28 32.29 -2.99
N PHE A 59 -17.50 32.50 -3.49
CA PHE A 59 -18.02 31.78 -4.66
C PHE A 59 -17.69 32.44 -6.00
N PHE A 60 -17.86 33.74 -6.06
CA PHE A 60 -17.82 34.49 -7.30
C PHE A 60 -16.59 35.40 -7.45
N SER A 61 -15.75 35.45 -6.39
CA SER A 61 -14.56 36.30 -6.38
C SER A 61 -14.93 37.77 -6.70
N TRP A 62 -14.10 38.48 -7.42
CA TRP A 62 -14.31 39.88 -7.79
C TRP A 62 -15.61 40.15 -8.59
N ALA A 63 -16.17 39.13 -9.23
CA ALA A 63 -17.43 39.24 -9.97
C ALA A 63 -18.64 39.55 -9.09
N ALA A 64 -18.55 39.33 -7.75
CA ALA A 64 -19.64 39.64 -6.80
C ALA A 64 -19.71 41.12 -6.43
N LEU A 65 -18.62 41.90 -6.57
CA LEU A 65 -18.56 43.30 -6.11
C LEU A 65 -19.65 44.19 -6.70
N PRO A 66 -19.90 44.21 -8.03
CA PRO A 66 -20.94 45.07 -8.62
C PRO A 66 -22.33 44.76 -8.03
N GLY A 67 -22.66 43.45 -7.85
CA GLY A 67 -23.94 43.03 -7.27
C GLY A 67 -24.09 43.37 -5.81
N ILE A 68 -23.02 43.27 -5.02
CA ILE A 68 -23.01 43.70 -3.61
C ILE A 68 -23.20 45.21 -3.51
N ALA A 69 -22.46 46.00 -4.29
CA ALA A 69 -22.57 47.46 -4.31
C ALA A 69 -23.99 47.92 -4.70
N LEU A 70 -24.52 47.34 -5.76
CA LEU A 70 -25.88 47.64 -6.23
C LEU A 70 -26.93 47.26 -5.17
N GLY A 71 -26.78 46.09 -4.55
CA GLY A 71 -27.75 45.60 -3.52
C GLY A 71 -27.76 46.50 -2.27
N ILE A 72 -26.60 47.00 -1.82
CA ILE A 72 -26.52 47.97 -0.70
C ILE A 72 -27.11 49.31 -1.13
N PHE A 73 -26.71 49.84 -2.28
CA PHE A 73 -27.09 51.13 -2.74
C PHE A 73 -28.60 51.27 -2.96
N VAL A 74 -29.20 50.35 -3.74
CA VAL A 74 -30.64 50.34 -4.00
C VAL A 74 -31.47 50.28 -2.73
N ARG A 75 -31.01 49.47 -1.77
CA ARG A 75 -31.72 49.30 -0.50
C ARG A 75 -31.73 50.57 0.36
N LYS A 76 -30.59 51.25 0.48
CA LYS A 76 -30.39 52.33 1.41
C LYS A 76 -30.67 53.74 0.81
N TYR A 77 -30.74 53.81 -0.51
CA TYR A 77 -30.96 55.07 -1.24
C TYR A 77 -32.22 55.82 -0.78
N ALA A 78 -33.33 55.10 -0.59
CA ALA A 78 -34.62 55.71 -0.14
C ALA A 78 -34.58 56.20 1.31
N GLU A 79 -33.73 55.64 2.15
CA GLU A 79 -33.61 55.95 3.58
C GLU A 79 -32.61 57.10 3.86
N LEU A 80 -31.46 57.12 3.15
CA LEU A 80 -30.31 57.93 3.48
C LEU A 80 -30.01 59.03 2.42
N GLY A 81 -30.58 58.94 1.22
CA GLY A 81 -30.19 59.80 0.11
C GLY A 81 -28.86 59.40 -0.57
N PHE A 82 -28.46 60.16 -1.59
CA PHE A 82 -27.38 59.77 -2.51
C PHE A 82 -25.99 59.71 -1.83
N TYR A 83 -25.55 60.77 -1.17
CA TYR A 83 -24.19 60.90 -0.65
C TYR A 83 -23.91 59.97 0.51
N GLU A 84 -24.83 59.83 1.44
CA GLU A 84 -24.69 58.95 2.60
C GLU A 84 -24.74 57.46 2.16
N THR A 85 -25.63 57.12 1.24
CA THR A 85 -25.68 55.77 0.68
C THR A 85 -24.39 55.41 -0.07
N LEU A 86 -23.81 56.37 -0.79
CA LEU A 86 -22.54 56.17 -1.51
C LEU A 86 -21.40 55.91 -0.50
N SER A 87 -21.33 56.73 0.56
CA SER A 87 -20.34 56.57 1.63
C SER A 87 -20.48 55.23 2.34
N LEU A 88 -21.71 54.83 2.70
CA LEU A 88 -22.00 53.56 3.30
C LEU A 88 -21.58 52.38 2.40
N THR A 89 -21.94 52.46 1.12
CA THR A 89 -21.58 51.42 0.15
C THR A 89 -20.07 51.29 -0.02
N ALA A 90 -19.36 52.43 -0.11
CA ALA A 90 -17.92 52.46 -0.18
C ALA A 90 -17.23 51.81 1.05
N ASN A 91 -17.73 52.07 2.26
CA ASN A 91 -17.23 51.43 3.48
C ASN A 91 -17.34 49.90 3.42
N PHE A 92 -18.53 49.37 3.04
CA PHE A 92 -18.69 47.90 2.91
C PHE A 92 -17.77 47.30 1.85
N ILE A 93 -17.64 47.97 0.70
CA ILE A 93 -16.80 47.50 -0.40
C ILE A 93 -15.31 47.46 0.00
N ILE A 94 -14.84 48.50 0.70
CA ILE A 94 -13.45 48.52 1.22
C ILE A 94 -13.20 47.33 2.15
N ILE A 95 -14.11 47.11 3.10
CA ILE A 95 -14.01 45.99 4.07
C ILE A 95 -13.88 44.66 3.30
N ILE A 96 -14.77 44.42 2.34
CA ILE A 96 -14.85 43.17 1.60
C ILE A 96 -13.61 42.96 0.72
N ILE A 97 -13.11 44.03 0.07
CA ILE A 97 -11.90 43.98 -0.76
C ILE A 97 -10.69 43.61 0.11
N LEU A 98 -10.53 44.24 1.26
CA LEU A 98 -9.40 43.99 2.16
C LEU A 98 -9.47 42.55 2.74
N CYS A 99 -10.67 42.10 3.17
CA CYS A 99 -10.86 40.75 3.69
C CYS A 99 -10.60 39.66 2.65
N TRP A 100 -11.16 39.84 1.46
CA TRP A 100 -11.01 38.89 0.36
C TRP A 100 -9.61 38.89 -0.24
N GLY A 101 -9.02 40.10 -0.43
CA GLY A 101 -7.65 40.28 -0.91
C GLY A 101 -6.64 39.61 0.02
N GLY A 102 -6.72 39.93 1.32
CA GLY A 102 -5.88 39.29 2.33
C GLY A 102 -6.04 37.77 2.37
N TYR A 103 -7.28 37.28 2.39
CA TYR A 103 -7.54 35.84 2.35
C TYR A 103 -6.89 35.17 1.12
N ARG A 104 -6.93 35.79 -0.05
CA ARG A 104 -6.33 35.25 -1.28
C ARG A 104 -4.81 35.27 -1.28
N VAL A 105 -4.20 36.30 -0.69
CA VAL A 105 -2.74 36.42 -0.61
C VAL A 105 -2.16 35.37 0.34
N PHE A 106 -2.78 35.17 1.50
CA PHE A 106 -2.24 34.33 2.57
C PHE A 106 -2.76 32.88 2.55
N THR A 107 -3.72 32.54 1.67
CA THR A 107 -4.27 31.18 1.58
C THR A 107 -3.86 30.50 0.28
N PRO A 108 -3.32 29.25 0.33
CA PRO A 108 -2.98 28.51 -0.89
C PRO A 108 -4.21 28.37 -1.82
N ARG A 109 -4.00 28.54 -3.13
CA ARG A 109 -5.02 28.57 -4.20
C ARG A 109 -5.80 27.25 -4.32
N ARG A 110 -6.71 26.97 -3.40
CA ARG A 110 -7.65 25.83 -3.49
C ARG A 110 -9.09 26.31 -3.46
N ASN A 111 -9.59 26.72 -4.61
CA ASN A 111 -10.93 27.29 -4.78
C ASN A 111 -12.10 26.33 -4.48
N ASN A 112 -11.88 25.03 -4.26
CA ASN A 112 -12.93 24.01 -4.12
C ASN A 112 -12.97 23.32 -2.73
N VAL A 113 -12.37 23.90 -1.73
CA VAL A 113 -12.34 23.30 -0.38
C VAL A 113 -13.65 23.58 0.34
N SER A 114 -14.32 22.53 0.83
CA SER A 114 -15.57 22.67 1.57
C SER A 114 -15.40 23.49 2.84
N HIS A 115 -16.45 24.22 3.24
CA HIS A 115 -16.48 24.89 4.54
C HIS A 115 -16.38 23.80 5.64
N GLY A 116 -15.51 23.99 6.63
CA GLY A 116 -15.21 22.98 7.66
C GLY A 116 -13.97 22.12 7.40
N ASP A 117 -13.21 22.37 6.33
CA ASP A 117 -11.87 21.75 6.18
C ASP A 117 -10.93 22.27 7.27
N SER A 118 -10.45 21.34 8.08
CA SER A 118 -9.62 21.65 9.26
C SER A 118 -8.28 22.33 8.93
N ARG A 119 -7.79 22.20 7.70
CA ARG A 119 -6.51 22.81 7.27
C ARG A 119 -6.59 24.32 7.09
N LEU A 120 -7.79 24.84 6.85
CA LEU A 120 -8.03 26.28 6.59
C LEU A 120 -8.80 26.97 7.71
N ILE A 121 -9.05 26.31 8.84
CA ILE A 121 -9.89 26.86 9.93
C ILE A 121 -9.30 28.15 10.50
N SER A 122 -8.01 28.18 10.83
CA SER A 122 -7.35 29.35 11.42
C SER A 122 -7.38 30.57 10.47
N GLN A 123 -7.10 30.33 9.18
CA GLN A 123 -7.13 31.40 8.17
C GLN A 123 -8.56 31.90 7.91
N ARG A 124 -9.56 31.00 7.89
CA ARG A 124 -10.97 31.36 7.74
C ARG A 124 -11.51 32.07 8.98
N LEU A 125 -11.14 31.61 10.17
CA LEU A 125 -11.51 32.28 11.41
C LEU A 125 -11.00 33.73 11.40
N PHE A 126 -9.75 33.95 11.03
CA PHE A 126 -9.18 35.29 10.97
C PHE A 126 -9.81 36.15 9.85
N TRP A 127 -9.72 35.71 8.58
CA TRP A 127 -10.09 36.53 7.41
C TRP A 127 -11.60 36.61 7.15
N GLN A 128 -12.43 35.72 7.68
CA GLN A 128 -13.87 35.69 7.44
C GLN A 128 -14.69 36.06 8.66
N ILE A 129 -14.13 35.98 9.86
CA ILE A 129 -14.88 36.21 11.10
C ILE A 129 -14.29 37.41 11.86
N VAL A 130 -13.03 37.30 12.34
CA VAL A 130 -12.44 38.29 13.23
C VAL A 130 -12.09 39.59 12.48
N PHE A 131 -11.30 39.50 11.41
CA PHE A 131 -10.82 40.66 10.66
C PHE A 131 -11.96 41.51 10.06
N PRO A 132 -13.00 40.93 9.40
CA PRO A 132 -14.13 41.67 8.89
C PRO A 132 -14.92 42.41 9.97
N ALA A 133 -15.18 41.74 11.12
CA ALA A 133 -15.90 42.37 12.24
C ALA A 133 -15.12 43.55 12.86
N THR A 134 -13.80 43.35 13.03
CA THR A 134 -12.92 44.39 13.57
C THR A 134 -12.81 45.57 12.61
N LEU A 135 -12.57 45.28 11.33
CA LEU A 135 -12.42 46.31 10.30
C LEU A 135 -13.72 47.09 10.09
N PHE A 136 -14.86 46.39 10.12
CA PHE A 136 -16.19 47.01 10.06
C PHE A 136 -16.34 48.04 11.20
N LEU A 137 -16.09 47.63 12.44
CA LEU A 137 -16.20 48.52 13.59
C LEU A 137 -15.32 49.75 13.47
N ILE A 138 -14.06 49.55 13.12
CA ILE A 138 -13.08 50.65 12.99
C ILE A 138 -13.48 51.63 11.88
N LEU A 139 -13.80 51.13 10.69
CA LEU A 139 -14.15 52.00 9.56
C LEU A 139 -15.47 52.74 9.75
N PHE A 140 -16.46 52.10 10.39
CA PHE A 140 -17.73 52.75 10.71
C PHE A 140 -17.56 53.84 11.78
N GLN A 141 -16.79 53.59 12.80
CA GLN A 141 -16.48 54.62 13.80
C GLN A 141 -15.70 55.80 13.19
N PHE A 142 -14.72 55.49 12.34
CA PHE A 142 -13.98 56.52 11.62
C PHE A 142 -14.87 57.37 10.69
N ALA A 143 -15.75 56.69 9.92
CA ALA A 143 -16.68 57.40 9.03
C ALA A 143 -17.71 58.25 9.79
N ALA A 144 -18.17 57.81 10.96
CA ALA A 144 -19.03 58.58 11.84
C ALA A 144 -18.26 59.77 12.44
N PHE A 145 -16.99 59.61 12.86
CA PHE A 145 -16.15 60.66 13.41
C PHE A 145 -15.86 61.79 12.39
N VAL A 146 -15.64 61.42 11.12
CA VAL A 146 -15.38 62.37 10.02
C VAL A 146 -16.67 63.00 9.50
N GLY A 147 -17.86 62.57 9.97
CA GLY A 147 -19.16 63.09 9.52
C GLY A 147 -19.62 62.57 8.15
N LEU A 148 -19.01 61.49 7.65
CA LEU A 148 -19.38 60.85 6.38
C LEU A 148 -20.65 60.02 6.47
N LEU A 149 -21.11 59.69 7.68
CA LEU A 149 -22.35 58.95 7.97
C LEU A 149 -23.17 59.83 8.95
N ALA A 150 -24.44 60.06 8.61
CA ALA A 150 -25.33 60.83 9.52
C ALA A 150 -25.57 60.05 10.79
N SER A 151 -25.68 60.78 11.90
CA SER A 151 -25.93 60.22 13.25
C SER A 151 -27.26 59.47 13.44
N ARG A 152 -28.08 59.38 12.40
CA ARG A 152 -29.36 58.59 12.40
C ARG A 152 -29.20 57.09 12.30
N GLU A 153 -28.11 56.58 11.70
CA GLU A 153 -27.76 55.18 11.85
C GLU A 153 -26.86 55.04 13.07
N ASN A 154 -27.43 54.99 14.24
CA ASN A 154 -26.72 54.75 15.52
C ASN A 154 -26.14 53.33 15.63
N LEU A 155 -25.44 52.90 14.56
CA LEU A 155 -24.74 51.61 14.55
C LEU A 155 -23.60 51.53 15.54
N VAL A 156 -23.11 52.74 15.99
CA VAL A 156 -22.02 52.83 16.94
C VAL A 156 -22.20 54.13 17.72
N GLY A 157 -22.44 54.07 19.00
CA GLY A 157 -22.44 55.28 19.85
C GLY A 157 -21.16 56.07 19.69
N VAL A 158 -21.22 57.36 19.85
CA VAL A 158 -20.11 58.31 19.62
C VAL A 158 -18.83 58.00 20.45
N MET A 159 -19.00 57.16 21.51
CA MET A 159 -17.89 56.72 22.40
C MET A 159 -17.34 55.37 21.95
N PRO A 160 -16.04 55.26 21.58
CA PRO A 160 -15.45 54.05 20.98
C PRO A 160 -15.38 52.83 21.93
N PHE A 161 -15.58 53.02 23.25
CA PHE A 161 -15.42 51.97 24.27
C PHE A 161 -16.63 51.87 25.23
N ASN A 162 -17.86 52.01 24.73
CA ASN A 162 -19.04 51.77 25.53
C ASN A 162 -19.57 50.34 25.40
N LEU A 163 -20.50 49.95 26.29
CA LEU A 163 -21.12 48.62 26.25
C LEU A 163 -21.86 48.35 24.93
N GLY A 164 -22.44 49.38 24.31
CA GLY A 164 -23.16 49.25 23.03
C GLY A 164 -22.18 48.88 21.88
N THR A 165 -20.97 49.49 21.87
CA THR A 165 -19.94 49.13 20.92
C THR A 165 -19.48 47.66 21.07
N LEU A 166 -19.37 47.20 22.33
CA LEU A 166 -19.02 45.79 22.59
C LEU A 166 -20.12 44.84 22.12
N ILE A 167 -21.39 45.14 22.36
CA ILE A 167 -22.52 44.32 21.88
C ILE A 167 -22.53 44.26 20.35
N ASN A 168 -22.36 45.40 19.67
CA ASN A 168 -22.27 45.46 18.20
C ASN A 168 -21.12 44.61 17.65
N TYR A 169 -19.95 44.69 18.29
CA TYR A 169 -18.78 43.89 17.88
C TYR A 169 -19.06 42.37 18.04
N GLN A 170 -19.66 41.98 19.17
CA GLN A 170 -20.04 40.60 19.42
C GLN A 170 -21.09 40.12 18.41
N ALA A 171 -22.07 40.94 18.07
CA ALA A 171 -23.11 40.63 17.06
C ALA A 171 -22.51 40.39 15.67
N LEU A 172 -21.50 41.19 15.28
CA LEU A 172 -20.76 40.99 14.02
C LEU A 172 -19.95 39.68 14.02
N LEU A 173 -19.28 39.39 15.14
CA LEU A 173 -18.52 38.15 15.28
C LEU A 173 -19.44 36.92 15.21
N VAL A 174 -20.55 36.93 15.95
CA VAL A 174 -21.56 35.87 15.95
C VAL A 174 -22.18 35.72 14.55
N GLY A 175 -22.60 36.86 13.96
CA GLY A 175 -23.18 36.90 12.62
C GLY A 175 -22.27 36.28 11.56
N ASN A 176 -20.96 36.58 11.61
CA ASN A 176 -20.00 35.96 10.71
C ASN A 176 -19.71 34.49 11.03
N LEU A 177 -19.56 34.13 12.33
CA LEU A 177 -19.22 32.77 12.75
C LEU A 177 -20.26 31.75 12.33
N ILE A 178 -21.54 32.07 12.44
CA ILE A 178 -22.68 31.18 12.08
C ILE A 178 -23.22 31.48 10.69
N GLY A 179 -23.17 32.76 10.27
CA GLY A 179 -23.75 33.21 9.01
C GLY A 179 -22.90 32.77 7.80
N VAL A 180 -21.57 32.80 7.88
CA VAL A 180 -20.74 32.40 6.75
C VAL A 180 -20.96 30.93 6.35
N PRO A 181 -20.99 29.93 7.24
CA PRO A 181 -21.34 28.55 6.88
C PRO A 181 -22.75 28.40 6.32
N LEU A 182 -23.72 29.11 6.87
CA LEU A 182 -25.11 29.11 6.42
C LEU A 182 -25.25 29.71 5.03
N CYS A 183 -24.72 30.90 4.80
CA CYS A 183 -24.73 31.57 3.50
C CYS A 183 -23.98 30.74 2.44
N TYR A 184 -22.84 30.15 2.82
CA TYR A 184 -22.09 29.26 1.93
C TYR A 184 -22.94 28.07 1.50
N PHE A 185 -23.68 27.46 2.42
CA PHE A 185 -24.59 26.35 2.08
C PHE A 185 -25.71 26.80 1.15
N ILE A 186 -26.39 27.91 1.46
CA ILE A 186 -27.51 28.45 0.64
C ILE A 186 -27.06 28.78 -0.76
N ILE A 187 -25.96 29.54 -0.92
CA ILE A 187 -25.41 29.91 -2.24
C ILE A 187 -25.06 28.66 -3.05
N ARG A 188 -24.50 27.65 -2.40
CA ARG A 188 -24.11 26.40 -3.08
C ARG A 188 -25.32 25.61 -3.56
N VAL A 189 -26.40 25.58 -2.79
CA VAL A 189 -27.67 24.93 -3.19
C VAL A 189 -28.33 25.70 -4.34
N VAL A 190 -28.39 27.04 -4.27
CA VAL A 190 -28.94 27.88 -5.33
C VAL A 190 -28.12 27.71 -6.62
N ARG A 191 -26.82 27.67 -6.51
CA ARG A 191 -25.92 27.47 -7.65
C ARG A 191 -26.04 26.06 -8.27
N ASN A 192 -26.27 25.03 -7.46
CA ASN A 192 -26.42 23.65 -7.90
C ASN A 192 -27.37 22.87 -6.97
N PRO A 193 -28.66 22.72 -7.31
CA PRO A 193 -29.63 22.01 -6.50
C PRO A 193 -29.28 20.53 -6.25
N PHE A 194 -28.58 19.88 -7.21
CA PHE A 194 -28.12 18.49 -7.04
C PHE A 194 -27.08 18.33 -5.90
N TYR A 195 -26.52 19.43 -5.43
CA TYR A 195 -25.62 19.44 -4.28
C TYR A 195 -26.29 18.89 -3.01
N LEU A 196 -27.60 19.05 -2.86
CA LEU A 196 -28.34 18.52 -1.70
C LEU A 196 -28.16 16.99 -1.53
N ARG A 197 -28.20 16.24 -2.64
CA ARG A 197 -27.97 14.79 -2.61
C ARG A 197 -26.55 14.45 -2.15
N SER A 198 -25.55 15.16 -2.67
CA SER A 198 -24.15 15.01 -2.25
C SER A 198 -23.95 15.44 -0.81
N TYR A 199 -24.61 16.52 -0.38
CA TYR A 199 -24.53 17.02 0.98
C TYR A 199 -25.12 16.03 1.99
N TYR A 200 -26.24 15.41 1.68
CA TYR A 200 -26.85 14.35 2.50
C TYR A 200 -25.90 13.15 2.67
N SER A 201 -25.26 12.70 1.59
CA SER A 201 -24.24 11.63 1.68
C SER A 201 -23.08 12.03 2.60
N GLN A 202 -22.60 13.27 2.49
CA GLN A 202 -21.54 13.80 3.33
C GLN A 202 -21.96 13.97 4.80
N LEU A 203 -23.23 14.32 5.07
CA LEU A 203 -23.81 14.35 6.43
C LEU A 203 -23.74 12.95 7.05
N LYS A 204 -24.27 11.94 6.33
CA LYS A 204 -24.25 10.54 6.79
C LYS A 204 -22.85 10.05 7.12
N GLN A 205 -21.85 10.47 6.35
CA GLN A 205 -20.44 10.13 6.60
C GLN A 205 -19.87 10.81 7.86
N GLN A 206 -20.41 11.95 8.31
CA GLN A 206 -19.92 12.65 9.49
C GLN A 206 -20.58 12.19 10.79
N VAL A 207 -21.74 11.56 10.73
CA VAL A 207 -22.43 10.99 11.88
C VAL A 207 -21.65 9.79 12.45
N ASP A 208 -21.66 9.66 13.77
CA ASP A 208 -21.07 8.50 14.44
C ASP A 208 -21.83 7.22 14.07
N ALA A 209 -21.10 6.16 13.73
CA ALA A 209 -21.68 4.87 13.32
C ALA A 209 -22.55 4.22 14.40
N LYS A 210 -22.36 4.59 15.68
CA LYS A 210 -23.11 4.05 16.82
C LYS A 210 -24.42 4.79 17.09
N VAL A 211 -24.73 5.87 16.37
CA VAL A 211 -25.94 6.66 16.59
C VAL A 211 -27.16 5.93 16.05
N THR A 212 -28.16 5.74 16.89
CA THR A 212 -29.43 5.16 16.51
C THR A 212 -30.44 6.25 16.08
N LYS A 213 -31.45 5.87 15.27
CA LYS A 213 -32.52 6.80 14.87
C LYS A 213 -33.32 7.30 16.09
N LYS A 214 -33.49 6.46 17.11
CA LYS A 214 -34.18 6.82 18.36
C LYS A 214 -33.38 7.89 19.13
N GLU A 215 -32.09 7.72 19.27
CA GLU A 215 -31.18 8.68 19.91
C GLU A 215 -31.26 10.07 19.24
N PHE A 216 -31.24 10.11 17.92
CA PHE A 216 -31.36 11.36 17.15
C PHE A 216 -32.72 12.02 17.37
N ALA A 217 -33.82 11.25 17.35
CA ALA A 217 -35.18 11.77 17.57
C ALA A 217 -35.34 12.34 18.98
N ILE A 218 -34.87 11.66 20.01
CA ILE A 218 -34.92 12.13 21.40
C ILE A 218 -34.14 13.43 21.57
N TRP A 219 -32.94 13.50 21.00
CA TRP A 219 -32.10 14.69 21.06
C TRP A 219 -32.76 15.90 20.34
N LEU A 220 -33.34 15.67 19.17
CA LEU A 220 -34.04 16.73 18.41
C LEU A 220 -35.29 17.21 19.17
N LEU A 221 -36.02 16.30 19.81
CA LEU A 221 -37.20 16.63 20.65
C LEU A 221 -36.79 17.45 21.87
N ALA A 222 -35.68 17.08 22.55
CA ALA A 222 -35.15 17.84 23.68
C ALA A 222 -34.72 19.25 23.25
N LEU A 223 -34.07 19.39 22.08
CA LEU A 223 -33.70 20.68 21.51
C LEU A 223 -34.92 21.54 21.19
N GLY A 224 -35.96 20.95 20.59
CA GLY A 224 -37.21 21.62 20.30
C GLY A 224 -37.93 22.10 21.56
N ALA A 225 -37.95 21.27 22.61
CA ALA A 225 -38.55 21.62 23.90
C ALA A 225 -37.81 22.81 24.56
N LEU A 226 -36.48 22.81 24.57
CA LEU A 226 -35.68 23.94 25.09
C LEU A 226 -35.90 25.23 24.29
N LEU A 227 -35.98 25.14 22.95
CA LEU A 227 -36.30 26.30 22.13
C LEU A 227 -37.70 26.85 22.40
N LEU A 228 -38.67 25.97 22.54
CA LEU A 228 -40.06 26.35 22.87
C LEU A 228 -40.13 27.08 24.22
N LEU A 229 -39.39 26.59 25.22
CA LEU A 229 -39.29 27.24 26.52
C LEU A 229 -38.64 28.64 26.42
N LEU A 230 -37.64 28.83 25.57
CA LEU A 230 -37.02 30.15 25.32
C LEU A 230 -37.94 31.14 24.59
N CYS A 231 -38.85 30.63 23.77
CA CYS A 231 -39.79 31.45 23.00
C CYS A 231 -41.02 31.82 23.80
N MET A 232 -41.28 31.19 24.98
CA MET A 232 -42.45 31.53 25.84
C MET A 232 -42.21 32.88 26.52
N PRO A 233 -43.20 33.79 26.49
CA PRO A 233 -43.09 35.09 27.15
C PRO A 233 -43.00 34.94 28.68
N LEU A 234 -42.20 35.78 29.33
CA LEU A 234 -42.08 35.87 30.78
C LEU A 234 -43.40 36.37 31.37
N ASN A 235 -44.10 35.52 32.12
CA ASN A 235 -45.22 35.93 32.99
C ASN A 235 -44.70 36.17 34.41
N GLU A 236 -45.44 36.96 35.22
CA GLU A 236 -45.11 37.26 36.63
C GLU A 236 -44.92 35.99 37.49
N LYS A 237 -45.40 34.82 37.04
CA LYS A 237 -45.18 33.48 37.62
C LYS A 237 -44.11 32.68 36.88
N SER A 238 -43.08 33.33 36.34
CA SER A 238 -42.02 32.63 35.60
C SER A 238 -41.30 31.63 36.50
N THR A 239 -41.31 30.37 36.07
CA THR A 239 -40.54 29.30 36.70
C THR A 239 -39.07 29.40 36.31
N ILE A 240 -38.19 28.74 37.05
CA ILE A 240 -36.73 28.63 36.79
C ILE A 240 -36.42 28.31 35.33
N PHE A 241 -37.33 27.67 34.61
CA PHE A 241 -37.14 27.25 33.21
C PHE A 241 -37.39 28.34 32.16
N SER A 242 -37.98 29.47 32.51
CA SER A 242 -38.24 30.60 31.59
C SER A 242 -37.27 31.77 31.76
N THR A 243 -36.08 31.51 32.29
CA THR A 243 -35.04 32.52 32.57
C THR A 243 -33.80 32.31 31.69
N ASN A 244 -32.80 33.20 31.83
CA ASN A 244 -31.47 33.10 31.18
C ASN A 244 -30.78 31.73 31.35
N TYR A 245 -31.15 30.94 32.36
CA TYR A 245 -30.63 29.58 32.59
C TYR A 245 -30.98 28.60 31.46
N THR A 246 -32.14 28.77 30.81
CA THR A 246 -32.52 27.92 29.66
C THR A 246 -31.57 28.06 28.49
N LEU A 247 -31.07 29.29 28.26
CA LEU A 247 -30.01 29.52 27.25
C LEU A 247 -28.74 28.72 27.57
N SER A 248 -28.37 28.68 28.87
CA SER A 248 -27.18 27.90 29.30
C SER A 248 -27.35 26.39 29.11
N LEU A 249 -28.58 25.85 29.20
CA LEU A 249 -28.88 24.43 28.96
C LEU A 249 -28.74 24.02 27.48
N LEU A 250 -28.89 24.98 26.56
CA LEU A 250 -28.64 24.71 25.13
C LEU A 250 -27.18 24.28 24.85
N LEU A 251 -26.23 24.83 25.62
CA LEU A 251 -24.80 24.53 25.35
C LEU A 251 -24.47 23.04 25.55
N PRO A 252 -24.71 22.37 26.68
CA PRO A 252 -24.39 20.96 26.85
C PRO A 252 -25.15 20.08 25.86
N LEU A 253 -26.43 20.38 25.55
CA LEU A 253 -27.22 19.65 24.58
C LEU A 253 -26.62 19.77 23.16
N MET A 254 -26.20 20.97 22.74
CA MET A 254 -25.58 21.20 21.46
C MET A 254 -24.15 20.65 21.39
N MET A 255 -23.39 20.68 22.47
CA MET A 255 -22.08 20.06 22.56
C MET A 255 -22.20 18.53 22.38
N TRP A 256 -23.15 17.89 23.05
CA TRP A 256 -23.40 16.46 22.85
C TRP A 256 -23.76 16.14 21.40
N GLY A 257 -24.65 16.95 20.78
CA GLY A 257 -24.94 16.84 19.34
C GLY A 257 -23.72 17.04 18.45
N ALA A 258 -22.85 18.00 18.77
CA ALA A 258 -21.61 18.28 18.04
C ALA A 258 -20.65 17.08 18.04
N MET A 259 -20.56 16.39 19.18
CA MET A 259 -19.75 15.18 19.30
C MET A 259 -20.33 13.98 18.53
N ARG A 260 -21.65 13.92 18.29
CA ARG A 260 -22.33 12.78 17.66
C ARG A 260 -22.64 12.95 16.18
N TYR A 261 -23.09 14.15 15.76
CA TYR A 261 -23.66 14.34 14.41
C TYR A 261 -22.72 15.06 13.43
N GLY A 262 -21.65 15.66 13.94
CA GLY A 262 -20.61 16.28 13.11
C GLY A 262 -20.92 17.70 12.64
N TYR A 263 -19.89 18.35 12.10
CA TYR A 263 -19.88 19.77 11.81
C TYR A 263 -20.98 20.25 10.85
N LYS A 264 -21.20 19.53 9.75
CA LYS A 264 -22.13 20.00 8.70
C LYS A 264 -23.58 20.09 9.16
N LEU A 265 -24.04 19.17 10.00
CA LEU A 265 -25.38 19.22 10.54
C LEU A 265 -25.48 20.27 11.66
N ILE A 266 -24.54 20.22 12.58
CA ILE A 266 -24.56 21.06 13.78
C ILE A 266 -24.40 22.53 13.45
N SER A 267 -23.51 22.91 12.51
CA SER A 267 -23.33 24.32 12.13
C SER A 267 -24.59 24.95 11.54
N LEU A 268 -25.35 24.22 10.72
CA LEU A 268 -26.61 24.70 10.16
C LEU A 268 -27.72 24.75 11.23
N LEU A 269 -27.81 23.70 12.04
CA LEU A 269 -28.84 23.61 13.08
C LEU A 269 -28.60 24.69 14.16
N TRP A 270 -27.34 24.87 14.58
CA TRP A 270 -26.93 25.92 15.51
C TRP A 270 -27.26 27.31 14.99
N ALA A 271 -27.04 27.56 13.70
CA ALA A 271 -27.44 28.85 13.10
C ALA A 271 -28.93 29.13 13.22
N VAL A 272 -29.78 28.12 12.97
CA VAL A 272 -31.24 28.25 13.12
C VAL A 272 -31.63 28.43 14.59
N VAL A 273 -31.09 27.59 15.48
CA VAL A 273 -31.35 27.66 16.93
C VAL A 273 -31.02 29.03 17.49
N LEU A 274 -29.84 29.55 17.11
CA LEU A 274 -29.38 30.83 17.62
C LEU A 274 -30.18 32.02 17.04
N MET A 275 -30.55 31.98 15.75
CA MET A 275 -31.41 32.99 15.15
C MET A 275 -32.78 33.08 15.85
N ILE A 276 -33.39 31.92 16.12
CA ILE A 276 -34.67 31.87 16.88
C ILE A 276 -34.46 32.41 18.30
N SER A 277 -33.42 32.00 18.97
CA SER A 277 -33.10 32.41 20.34
C SER A 277 -32.88 33.94 20.43
N ILE A 278 -32.05 34.50 19.51
CA ILE A 278 -31.78 35.95 19.48
C ILE A 278 -33.06 36.74 19.14
N HIS A 279 -33.86 36.26 18.19
CA HIS A 279 -35.12 36.93 17.84
C HIS A 279 -36.08 37.01 19.01
N SER A 280 -36.09 35.98 19.87
CA SER A 280 -36.93 35.90 21.07
C SER A 280 -36.29 36.46 22.34
N TYR A 281 -35.21 37.27 22.22
CA TYR A 281 -34.43 37.77 23.38
C TYR A 281 -35.24 38.48 24.43
N GLN A 282 -36.30 39.24 24.04
CA GLN A 282 -37.19 39.95 24.91
C GLN A 282 -37.96 39.04 25.90
N ASN A 283 -38.15 37.79 25.53
CA ASN A 283 -38.87 36.81 26.36
C ASN A 283 -38.05 36.32 27.57
N TYR A 284 -36.73 36.49 27.58
CA TYR A 284 -35.87 36.04 28.67
C TYR A 284 -34.88 37.08 29.18
N ILE A 285 -34.86 38.30 28.58
CA ILE A 285 -34.12 39.46 29.08
C ILE A 285 -35.09 40.59 29.42
N PRO A 286 -35.55 40.69 30.68
CA PRO A 286 -36.49 41.70 31.06
C PRO A 286 -35.86 43.09 31.12
N ILE A 287 -36.63 44.14 30.83
CA ILE A 287 -36.21 45.54 30.85
C ILE A 287 -36.29 46.09 32.27
N TYR A 288 -35.22 45.88 33.06
CA TYR A 288 -35.07 46.39 34.44
C TYR A 288 -33.78 47.17 34.61
N PRO A 289 -33.50 47.81 35.74
CA PRO A 289 -32.18 48.42 36.03
C PRO A 289 -31.07 47.40 35.85
N GLY A 290 -30.05 47.73 35.00
CA GLY A 290 -29.00 46.79 34.63
C GLY A 290 -29.22 46.06 33.31
N TYR A 291 -30.29 46.35 32.56
CA TYR A 291 -30.62 45.71 31.26
C TYR A 291 -29.46 45.69 30.29
N THR A 292 -28.71 46.81 30.11
CA THR A 292 -27.57 46.90 29.20
C THR A 292 -26.46 45.93 29.59
N THR A 293 -26.19 45.77 30.88
CA THR A 293 -25.16 44.82 31.37
C THR A 293 -25.60 43.37 31.10
N GLN A 294 -26.88 43.06 31.36
CA GLN A 294 -27.45 41.74 31.15
C GLN A 294 -27.48 41.37 29.65
N LEU A 295 -27.79 42.36 28.79
CA LEU A 295 -27.76 42.20 27.34
C LEU A 295 -26.32 41.93 26.85
N THR A 296 -25.32 42.61 27.44
CA THR A 296 -23.92 42.39 27.12
C THR A 296 -23.44 40.99 27.51
N ILE A 297 -23.86 40.49 28.69
CA ILE A 297 -23.53 39.15 29.16
C ILE A 297 -24.20 38.09 28.24
N THR A 298 -25.42 38.32 27.84
CA THR A 298 -26.15 37.40 26.96
C THR A 298 -25.55 37.37 25.56
N SER A 299 -25.18 38.54 25.00
CA SER A 299 -24.49 38.68 23.73
C SER A 299 -23.13 37.96 23.77
N SER A 300 -22.37 38.10 24.88
CA SER A 300 -21.13 37.36 25.10
C SER A 300 -21.35 35.83 25.12
N SER A 301 -22.44 35.39 25.76
CA SER A 301 -22.83 33.97 25.80
C SER A 301 -23.11 33.41 24.40
N TYR A 302 -23.82 34.17 23.55
CA TYR A 302 -24.04 33.78 22.15
C TYR A 302 -22.72 33.57 21.39
N LEU A 303 -21.77 34.45 21.58
CA LEU A 303 -20.47 34.36 20.95
C LEU A 303 -19.69 33.12 21.45
N VAL A 304 -19.59 32.96 22.76
CA VAL A 304 -18.85 31.86 23.38
C VAL A 304 -19.49 30.51 23.01
N PHE A 305 -20.82 30.39 23.12
CA PHE A 305 -21.53 29.15 22.76
C PHE A 305 -21.36 28.80 21.27
N SER A 306 -21.47 29.80 20.40
CA SER A 306 -21.25 29.62 18.96
C SER A 306 -19.86 29.14 18.63
N PHE A 307 -18.84 29.69 19.31
CA PHE A 307 -17.48 29.26 19.15
C PHE A 307 -17.29 27.83 19.64
N ILE A 308 -17.72 27.51 20.86
CA ILE A 308 -17.56 26.19 21.48
C ILE A 308 -18.26 25.11 20.65
N VAL A 309 -19.55 25.32 20.29
CA VAL A 309 -20.34 24.34 19.52
C VAL A 309 -19.71 24.06 18.16
N ASN A 310 -19.34 25.10 17.42
CA ASN A 310 -18.70 24.93 16.11
C ASN A 310 -17.31 24.30 16.22
N TYR A 311 -16.51 24.72 17.18
CA TYR A 311 -15.17 24.18 17.40
C TYR A 311 -15.22 22.70 17.78
N MET A 312 -16.08 22.31 18.72
CA MET A 312 -16.28 20.91 19.13
C MET A 312 -16.79 20.03 17.98
N ALA A 313 -17.71 20.56 17.17
CA ALA A 313 -18.21 19.85 15.99
C ALA A 313 -17.10 19.59 14.95
N VAL A 314 -16.23 20.57 14.71
CA VAL A 314 -15.07 20.41 13.82
C VAL A 314 -14.08 19.41 14.39
N LEU A 315 -13.73 19.52 15.68
CA LEU A 315 -12.79 18.64 16.36
C LEU A 315 -13.25 17.17 16.31
N ALA A 316 -14.52 16.92 16.69
CA ALA A 316 -15.11 15.58 16.65
C ALA A 316 -15.17 15.00 15.23
N THR A 317 -15.47 15.81 14.23
CA THR A 317 -15.47 15.39 12.82
C THR A 317 -14.06 15.03 12.35
N ARG A 318 -13.05 15.84 12.72
CA ARG A 318 -11.63 15.58 12.41
C ARG A 318 -11.14 14.30 13.07
N GLN A 319 -11.41 14.13 14.36
CA GLN A 319 -11.02 12.94 15.12
C GLN A 319 -11.58 11.66 14.46
N ARG A 320 -12.86 11.66 14.11
CA ARG A 320 -13.49 10.52 13.42
C ARG A 320 -12.89 10.25 12.05
N ALA A 321 -12.55 11.28 11.28
CA ALA A 321 -11.88 11.12 9.99
C ALA A 321 -10.49 10.49 10.14
N VAL A 322 -9.73 10.90 11.17
CA VAL A 322 -8.41 10.31 11.49
C VAL A 322 -8.56 8.86 11.92
N VAL A 323 -9.48 8.56 12.83
CA VAL A 323 -9.74 7.17 13.29
C VAL A 323 -10.15 6.26 12.12
N ARG A 324 -11.05 6.71 11.24
CA ARG A 324 -11.43 5.94 10.04
C ARG A 324 -10.25 5.72 9.09
N ARG A 325 -9.39 6.72 8.94
CA ARG A 325 -8.18 6.60 8.13
C ARG A 325 -7.20 5.59 8.74
N MET A 326 -6.99 5.66 10.06
CA MET A 326 -6.17 4.70 10.80
C MET A 326 -6.74 3.27 10.70
N GLN A 327 -8.05 3.10 10.85
CA GLN A 327 -8.70 1.81 10.68
C GLN A 327 -8.51 1.24 9.26
N ARG A 328 -8.66 2.08 8.21
CA ARG A 328 -8.36 1.64 6.84
C ARG A 328 -6.91 1.21 6.67
N LEU A 329 -5.96 2.00 7.16
CA LEU A 329 -4.53 1.66 7.12
C LEU A 329 -4.19 0.42 7.96
N ALA A 330 -4.94 0.14 9.02
CA ALA A 330 -4.76 -1.06 9.83
C ALA A 330 -5.23 -2.35 9.15
N TYR A 331 -6.22 -2.27 8.26
CA TYR A 331 -6.84 -3.44 7.63
C TYR A 331 -6.61 -3.56 6.12
N VAL A 332 -6.05 -2.55 5.46
CA VAL A 332 -5.75 -2.55 4.03
C VAL A 332 -4.27 -2.29 3.85
N ASP A 333 -3.62 -3.06 2.99
CA ASP A 333 -2.23 -2.82 2.60
C ASP A 333 -2.12 -1.48 1.84
N PRO A 334 -1.25 -0.55 2.26
CA PRO A 334 -1.16 0.77 1.66
C PRO A 334 -0.60 0.79 0.23
N VAL A 335 0.09 -0.26 -0.18
CA VAL A 335 0.78 -0.37 -1.48
C VAL A 335 -0.08 -1.12 -2.49
N VAL A 336 -0.52 -2.31 -2.13
CA VAL A 336 -1.32 -3.18 -3.02
C VAL A 336 -2.81 -2.80 -3.01
N HIS A 337 -3.29 -2.11 -1.97
CA HIS A 337 -4.69 -1.73 -1.73
C HIS A 337 -5.65 -2.91 -1.55
N LEU A 338 -5.14 -4.08 -1.18
CA LEU A 338 -5.93 -5.25 -0.79
C LEU A 338 -6.05 -5.34 0.73
N PRO A 339 -7.11 -5.98 1.27
CA PRO A 339 -7.20 -6.31 2.69
C PRO A 339 -5.98 -7.11 3.15
N ASN A 340 -5.44 -6.77 4.30
CA ASN A 340 -4.25 -7.44 4.86
C ASN A 340 -4.61 -8.62 5.78
N VAL A 341 -3.61 -9.29 6.36
CA VAL A 341 -3.79 -10.44 7.27
C VAL A 341 -4.63 -10.08 8.51
N ARG A 342 -4.58 -8.83 8.99
CA ARG A 342 -5.45 -8.38 10.10
C ARG A 342 -6.92 -8.35 9.69
N ALA A 343 -7.20 -7.94 8.46
CA ALA A 343 -8.54 -8.00 7.89
C ALA A 343 -9.02 -9.44 7.73
N LEU A 344 -8.15 -10.34 7.25
CA LEU A 344 -8.43 -11.78 7.18
C LEU A 344 -8.78 -12.36 8.54
N ASN A 345 -7.96 -12.10 9.57
CA ASN A 345 -8.22 -12.58 10.93
C ASN A 345 -9.55 -12.08 11.50
N ARG A 346 -9.91 -10.82 11.22
CA ARG A 346 -11.22 -10.29 11.58
C ARG A 346 -12.35 -10.98 10.84
N ALA A 347 -12.23 -11.17 9.53
CA ALA A 347 -13.24 -11.83 8.72
C ALA A 347 -13.47 -13.30 9.15
N LEU A 348 -12.40 -14.00 9.53
CA LEU A 348 -12.49 -15.35 10.08
C LEU A 348 -13.16 -15.40 11.47
N ARG A 349 -13.03 -14.34 12.27
CA ARG A 349 -13.75 -14.23 13.56
C ARG A 349 -15.24 -13.95 13.40
N ASP A 350 -15.60 -13.18 12.39
CA ASP A 350 -16.98 -12.73 12.16
C ASP A 350 -17.86 -13.85 11.53
N ALA A 351 -17.26 -14.93 11.04
CA ALA A 351 -17.95 -16.07 10.43
C ALA A 351 -17.71 -17.37 11.22
N PRO A 352 -18.73 -18.18 11.52
CA PRO A 352 -18.58 -19.41 12.29
C PRO A 352 -17.74 -20.46 11.58
N TRP A 353 -17.87 -20.56 10.27
CA TRP A 353 -17.10 -21.45 9.37
C TRP A 353 -16.61 -20.69 8.14
N SER A 354 -15.45 -21.05 7.66
CA SER A 354 -14.88 -20.52 6.42
C SER A 354 -13.99 -21.56 5.75
N ALA A 355 -13.89 -21.52 4.41
CA ALA A 355 -12.79 -22.15 3.71
C ALA A 355 -11.70 -21.10 3.48
N LEU A 356 -10.53 -21.36 3.98
CA LEU A 356 -9.35 -20.53 3.78
C LEU A 356 -8.49 -21.16 2.69
N CYS A 357 -8.30 -20.42 1.59
CA CYS A 357 -7.44 -20.82 0.49
C CYS A 357 -6.16 -19.98 0.49
N TYR A 358 -5.03 -20.60 0.20
CA TYR A 358 -3.73 -19.96 0.04
C TYR A 358 -3.31 -20.05 -1.43
N LEU A 359 -2.88 -18.95 -2.01
CA LEU A 359 -2.40 -18.85 -3.38
C LEU A 359 -0.90 -18.54 -3.36
N ARG A 360 -0.08 -19.52 -3.71
CA ARG A 360 1.37 -19.40 -3.82
C ARG A 360 1.79 -19.09 -5.26
N ILE A 361 2.67 -18.11 -5.43
CA ILE A 361 3.12 -17.62 -6.74
C ILE A 361 4.65 -17.59 -6.78
N PRO A 362 5.34 -18.74 -6.88
CA PRO A 362 6.80 -18.81 -6.76
C PRO A 362 7.54 -18.06 -7.86
N GLY A 363 7.06 -18.13 -9.11
CA GLY A 363 7.68 -17.44 -10.26
C GLY A 363 7.67 -15.91 -10.15
N MET A 364 6.86 -15.35 -9.25
CA MET A 364 6.79 -13.90 -9.04
C MET A 364 8.07 -13.32 -8.46
N GLU A 365 8.83 -14.07 -7.68
CA GLU A 365 10.07 -13.59 -7.07
C GLU A 365 11.11 -13.25 -8.14
N MET A 366 11.30 -14.14 -9.09
CA MET A 366 12.19 -13.94 -10.22
C MET A 366 11.72 -12.80 -11.14
N LEU A 367 10.40 -12.70 -11.37
CA LEU A 367 9.81 -11.62 -12.16
C LEU A 367 10.01 -10.25 -11.48
N VAL A 368 9.82 -10.16 -10.17
CA VAL A 368 10.04 -8.92 -9.40
C VAL A 368 11.50 -8.50 -9.41
N LYS A 369 12.44 -9.46 -9.33
CA LYS A 369 13.87 -9.19 -9.40
C LYS A 369 14.26 -8.56 -10.75
N ASN A 370 13.63 -8.99 -11.84
CA ASN A 370 13.95 -8.52 -13.19
C ASN A 370 13.18 -7.27 -13.62
N TYR A 371 11.91 -7.13 -13.21
CA TYR A 371 11.00 -6.07 -13.67
C TYR A 371 10.57 -5.09 -12.57
N GLY A 372 11.04 -5.29 -11.36
CA GLY A 372 10.81 -4.40 -10.24
C GLY A 372 9.48 -4.63 -9.49
N ILE A 373 9.35 -3.95 -8.36
CA ILE A 373 8.24 -4.13 -7.41
C ILE A 373 6.86 -3.74 -7.98
N MET A 374 6.81 -2.84 -8.95
CA MET A 374 5.55 -2.38 -9.57
C MET A 374 4.82 -3.50 -10.31
N LEU A 375 5.56 -4.44 -10.91
CA LEU A 375 4.98 -5.64 -11.52
C LEU A 375 4.19 -6.45 -10.49
N ARG A 376 4.77 -6.72 -9.32
CA ARG A 376 4.09 -7.45 -8.22
C ARG A 376 2.80 -6.77 -7.77
N ILE A 377 2.84 -5.45 -7.59
CA ILE A 377 1.68 -4.66 -7.15
C ILE A 377 0.54 -4.80 -8.16
N GLN A 378 0.82 -4.54 -9.44
CA GLN A 378 -0.20 -4.60 -10.49
C GLN A 378 -0.70 -6.03 -10.72
N TYR A 379 0.19 -7.04 -10.66
CA TYR A 379 -0.20 -8.44 -10.77
C TYR A 379 -1.22 -8.82 -9.71
N LYS A 380 -0.94 -8.54 -8.43
CA LYS A 380 -1.84 -8.84 -7.33
C LYS A 380 -3.18 -8.10 -7.42
N GLN A 381 -3.16 -6.83 -7.82
CA GLN A 381 -4.37 -6.05 -8.03
C GLN A 381 -5.23 -6.63 -9.16
N LYS A 382 -4.61 -6.98 -10.31
CA LYS A 382 -5.33 -7.55 -11.45
C LYS A 382 -5.83 -8.96 -11.15
N LEU A 383 -5.04 -9.79 -10.45
CA LEU A 383 -5.45 -11.12 -10.03
C LEU A 383 -6.66 -11.07 -9.06
N SER A 384 -6.63 -10.18 -8.07
CA SER A 384 -7.77 -9.97 -7.17
C SER A 384 -9.02 -9.49 -7.93
N HIS A 385 -8.85 -8.58 -8.89
CA HIS A 385 -9.97 -8.13 -9.73
C HIS A 385 -10.51 -9.24 -10.64
N TRP A 386 -9.64 -10.10 -11.15
CA TRP A 386 -10.01 -11.27 -11.95
C TRP A 386 -10.84 -12.29 -11.15
N LEU A 387 -10.51 -12.47 -9.88
CA LEU A 387 -11.24 -13.35 -8.96
C LEU A 387 -12.56 -12.74 -8.46
N SER A 388 -12.69 -11.42 -8.44
CA SER A 388 -13.84 -10.70 -7.89
C SER A 388 -15.23 -11.17 -8.38
N PRO A 389 -15.44 -11.54 -9.67
CA PRO A 389 -16.75 -12.04 -10.14
C PRO A 389 -17.17 -13.39 -9.55
N LEU A 390 -16.23 -14.19 -9.05
CA LEU A 390 -16.47 -15.49 -8.44
C LEU A 390 -16.75 -15.41 -6.93
N LEU A 391 -16.51 -14.25 -6.33
CA LEU A 391 -16.64 -14.05 -4.89
C LEU A 391 -18.05 -13.57 -4.52
N GLU A 392 -18.59 -14.17 -3.48
CA GLU A 392 -19.88 -13.80 -2.89
C GLU A 392 -19.76 -12.66 -1.88
N PRO A 393 -20.86 -11.99 -1.47
CA PRO A 393 -20.83 -10.97 -0.45
C PRO A 393 -20.20 -11.47 0.86
N GLY A 394 -19.16 -10.81 1.33
CA GLY A 394 -18.39 -11.17 2.51
C GLY A 394 -17.15 -12.01 2.25
N GLU A 395 -16.95 -12.50 1.02
CA GLU A 395 -15.71 -13.14 0.59
C GLU A 395 -14.75 -12.10 0.00
N ASP A 396 -13.45 -12.30 0.20
CA ASP A 396 -12.46 -11.35 -0.30
C ASP A 396 -11.09 -12.00 -0.52
N VAL A 397 -10.24 -11.31 -1.26
CA VAL A 397 -8.82 -11.65 -1.49
C VAL A 397 -7.96 -10.83 -0.53
N TYR A 398 -7.08 -11.49 0.19
CA TYR A 398 -6.25 -10.88 1.21
C TYR A 398 -4.78 -10.91 0.82
N GLN A 399 -4.10 -9.79 1.07
CA GLN A 399 -2.66 -9.64 0.89
C GLN A 399 -1.92 -10.37 2.01
N LEU A 400 -1.02 -11.28 1.64
CA LEU A 400 -0.05 -11.91 2.53
C LEU A 400 1.34 -11.29 2.37
N SER A 401 2.26 -11.63 3.27
CA SER A 401 3.67 -11.27 3.12
C SER A 401 4.26 -11.84 1.82
N GLY A 402 5.20 -11.12 1.22
CA GLY A 402 5.85 -11.57 -0.01
C GLY A 402 4.95 -11.49 -1.25
N ASN A 403 4.92 -12.57 -2.01
CA ASN A 403 4.25 -12.65 -3.32
C ASN A 403 2.84 -13.24 -3.26
N ASP A 404 2.48 -13.88 -2.17
CA ASP A 404 1.30 -14.73 -2.04
C ASP A 404 0.03 -13.97 -1.66
N LEU A 405 -1.11 -14.62 -1.84
CA LEU A 405 -2.43 -14.13 -1.50
C LEU A 405 -3.21 -15.20 -0.72
N ALA A 406 -4.23 -14.78 0.02
CA ALA A 406 -5.21 -15.69 0.60
C ALA A 406 -6.61 -15.33 0.16
N LEU A 407 -7.50 -16.31 0.07
CA LEU A 407 -8.93 -16.11 -0.12
C LEU A 407 -9.69 -16.69 1.05
N ARG A 408 -10.74 -16.01 1.45
CA ARG A 408 -11.72 -16.56 2.38
C ARG A 408 -13.04 -16.75 1.67
N LEU A 409 -13.60 -17.96 1.73
CA LEU A 409 -14.89 -18.33 1.16
C LEU A 409 -15.88 -18.69 2.29
N ASN A 410 -17.17 -18.39 2.08
CA ASN A 410 -18.23 -18.55 3.10
C ASN A 410 -18.94 -19.91 3.06
N THR A 411 -18.82 -20.67 1.98
CA THR A 411 -19.70 -21.78 1.66
C THR A 411 -19.27 -23.13 2.24
N GLU A 412 -20.25 -24.02 2.50
CA GLU A 412 -20.06 -25.38 3.01
C GLU A 412 -19.76 -26.43 1.90
N SER A 413 -20.23 -26.25 0.65
CA SER A 413 -19.94 -27.15 -0.50
C SER A 413 -18.71 -26.67 -1.28
N HIS A 414 -17.53 -26.94 -0.76
CA HIS A 414 -16.32 -26.22 -1.15
C HIS A 414 -15.56 -26.84 -2.32
N GLN A 415 -15.67 -28.16 -2.53
CA GLN A 415 -14.78 -28.85 -3.45
C GLN A 415 -15.02 -28.44 -4.92
N GLU A 416 -16.28 -28.34 -5.33
CA GLU A 416 -16.63 -27.87 -6.68
C GLU A 416 -16.23 -26.42 -6.91
N ARG A 417 -16.44 -25.57 -5.90
CA ARG A 417 -16.11 -24.15 -5.96
C ARG A 417 -14.60 -23.89 -6.01
N ILE A 418 -13.82 -24.66 -5.25
CA ILE A 418 -12.36 -24.58 -5.25
C ILE A 418 -11.81 -25.07 -6.60
N THR A 419 -12.38 -26.14 -7.17
CA THR A 419 -11.99 -26.62 -8.49
C THR A 419 -12.34 -25.61 -9.59
N ALA A 420 -13.50 -24.98 -9.51
CA ALA A 420 -13.88 -23.89 -10.43
C ALA A 420 -12.95 -22.68 -10.31
N LEU A 421 -12.57 -22.32 -9.09
CA LEU A 421 -11.64 -21.23 -8.80
C LEU A 421 -10.23 -21.54 -9.34
N ASP A 422 -9.73 -22.76 -9.18
CA ASP A 422 -8.45 -23.20 -9.74
C ASP A 422 -8.47 -23.15 -11.28
N SER A 423 -9.55 -23.65 -11.89
CA SER A 423 -9.72 -23.59 -13.34
C SER A 423 -9.75 -22.16 -13.87
N HIS A 424 -10.35 -21.24 -13.11
CA HIS A 424 -10.39 -19.81 -13.45
C HIS A 424 -9.00 -19.16 -13.26
N LEU A 425 -8.26 -19.53 -12.22
CA LEU A 425 -6.89 -19.07 -11.99
C LEU A 425 -5.95 -19.49 -13.14
N LYS A 426 -6.10 -20.72 -13.65
CA LYS A 426 -5.31 -21.23 -14.80
C LYS A 426 -5.57 -20.48 -16.10
N GLN A 427 -6.72 -19.81 -16.22
CA GLN A 427 -7.06 -18.98 -17.37
C GLN A 427 -6.54 -17.54 -17.25
N PHE A 428 -6.05 -17.13 -16.07
CA PHE A 428 -5.56 -15.78 -15.83
C PHE A 428 -4.33 -15.47 -16.69
N ARG A 429 -4.39 -14.35 -17.41
CA ARG A 429 -3.29 -13.81 -18.23
C ARG A 429 -2.97 -12.40 -17.77
N PHE A 430 -1.75 -12.19 -17.36
CA PHE A 430 -1.23 -10.89 -16.97
C PHE A 430 -0.37 -10.31 -18.09
N PHE A 431 -0.63 -9.06 -18.47
CA PHE A 431 0.16 -8.36 -19.47
C PHE A 431 1.01 -7.28 -18.79
N TRP A 432 2.32 -7.34 -19.03
CA TRP A 432 3.29 -6.35 -18.59
C TRP A 432 4.08 -5.85 -19.78
N ASP A 433 4.05 -4.52 -20.04
CA ASP A 433 4.67 -3.88 -21.22
C ASP A 433 4.39 -4.61 -22.54
N GLY A 434 3.13 -5.07 -22.71
CA GLY A 434 2.69 -5.78 -23.91
C GLY A 434 3.04 -7.27 -23.95
N MET A 435 3.84 -7.77 -23.00
CA MET A 435 4.22 -9.20 -22.93
C MET A 435 3.22 -9.97 -22.02
N PRO A 436 2.67 -11.10 -22.49
CA PRO A 436 1.85 -11.97 -21.67
C PRO A 436 2.73 -12.73 -20.67
N MET A 437 2.37 -12.67 -19.39
CA MET A 437 3.01 -13.42 -18.29
C MET A 437 1.98 -14.30 -17.61
N GLN A 438 2.31 -15.55 -17.41
CA GLN A 438 1.45 -16.52 -16.73
C GLN A 438 2.28 -17.30 -15.70
N PRO A 439 2.62 -16.70 -14.54
CA PRO A 439 3.26 -17.46 -13.48
C PRO A 439 2.32 -18.54 -12.96
N GLN A 440 2.90 -19.70 -12.66
CA GLN A 440 2.15 -20.81 -12.07
C GLN A 440 1.65 -20.44 -10.67
N ILE A 441 0.42 -20.81 -10.34
CA ILE A 441 -0.21 -20.53 -9.04
C ILE A 441 -0.56 -21.85 -8.38
N GLY A 442 0.05 -22.13 -7.23
CA GLY A 442 -0.32 -23.25 -6.37
C GLY A 442 -1.49 -22.87 -5.45
N VAL A 443 -2.46 -23.76 -5.31
CA VAL A 443 -3.67 -23.56 -4.50
C VAL A 443 -3.75 -24.60 -3.41
N SER A 444 -3.66 -24.20 -2.15
CA SER A 444 -3.99 -25.05 -1.01
C SER A 444 -5.18 -24.48 -0.24
N TYR A 445 -5.91 -25.34 0.45
CA TYR A 445 -7.07 -24.92 1.23
C TYR A 445 -7.31 -25.76 2.48
N CYS A 446 -7.98 -25.16 3.44
CA CYS A 446 -8.47 -25.84 4.63
C CYS A 446 -9.81 -25.26 5.10
N TYR A 447 -10.53 -26.05 5.90
CA TYR A 447 -11.75 -25.60 6.56
C TYR A 447 -11.44 -25.14 7.97
N VAL A 448 -11.86 -23.95 8.32
CA VAL A 448 -11.59 -23.35 9.62
C VAL A 448 -12.87 -22.97 10.34
N ARG A 449 -12.90 -23.27 11.66
CA ARG A 449 -13.98 -22.85 12.57
C ARG A 449 -13.50 -21.66 13.41
N SER A 450 -14.36 -20.69 13.59
CA SER A 450 -14.08 -19.53 14.46
C SER A 450 -14.12 -19.94 15.94
N PRO A 451 -13.23 -19.38 16.79
CA PRO A 451 -12.09 -18.52 16.48
C PRO A 451 -10.85 -19.30 15.99
N VAL A 452 -10.14 -18.75 15.03
CA VAL A 452 -8.87 -19.33 14.56
C VAL A 452 -7.76 -18.84 15.48
N ASN A 453 -7.18 -19.77 16.25
CA ASN A 453 -5.98 -19.51 17.04
C ASN A 453 -4.74 -19.72 16.15
N HIS A 454 -3.75 -18.83 16.24
CA HIS A 454 -2.48 -18.96 15.51
C HIS A 454 -2.58 -18.94 13.98
N ILE A 455 -3.28 -17.93 13.42
CA ILE A 455 -3.46 -17.78 11.98
C ILE A 455 -2.15 -17.83 11.17
N TYR A 456 -1.05 -17.33 11.72
CA TYR A 456 0.25 -17.34 11.03
C TYR A 456 0.83 -18.74 10.88
N LEU A 457 0.62 -19.62 11.87
CA LEU A 457 0.99 -21.02 11.77
C LEU A 457 0.17 -21.72 10.69
N LEU A 458 -1.14 -21.52 10.69
CA LEU A 458 -2.05 -22.07 9.70
C LEU A 458 -1.68 -21.61 8.26
N LEU A 459 -1.34 -20.34 8.08
CA LEU A 459 -0.90 -19.83 6.80
C LEU A 459 0.46 -20.43 6.38
N GLY A 460 1.36 -20.71 7.32
CA GLY A 460 2.62 -21.41 7.06
C GLY A 460 2.40 -22.83 6.59
N GLU A 461 1.52 -23.57 7.25
CA GLU A 461 1.14 -24.94 6.84
C GLU A 461 0.48 -24.96 5.44
N LEU A 462 -0.44 -24.02 5.17
CA LEU A 462 -1.07 -23.90 3.85
C LEU A 462 -0.05 -23.53 2.77
N ASN A 463 0.97 -22.73 3.08
CA ASN A 463 2.03 -22.39 2.15
C ASN A 463 2.81 -23.63 1.69
N THR A 464 3.17 -24.51 2.62
CA THR A 464 3.88 -25.77 2.30
C THR A 464 3.00 -26.71 1.45
N VAL A 465 1.70 -26.81 1.76
CA VAL A 465 0.76 -27.60 0.94
C VAL A 465 0.57 -26.99 -0.46
N ALA A 466 0.64 -25.65 -0.58
CA ALA A 466 0.53 -24.98 -1.86
C ALA A 466 1.73 -25.27 -2.80
N GLU A 467 2.92 -25.56 -2.25
CA GLU A 467 4.06 -26.05 -3.04
C GLU A 467 3.75 -27.40 -3.71
N LEU A 468 3.13 -28.31 -2.97
CA LEU A 468 2.70 -29.60 -3.54
C LEU A 468 1.66 -29.41 -4.64
N SER A 469 0.73 -28.46 -4.47
CA SER A 469 -0.26 -28.12 -5.51
C SER A 469 0.38 -27.69 -6.83
N ILE A 470 1.55 -27.08 -6.80
CA ILE A 470 2.30 -26.72 -8.01
C ILE A 470 2.79 -27.97 -8.73
N VAL A 471 3.27 -28.97 -7.99
CA VAL A 471 3.76 -30.23 -8.55
C VAL A 471 2.60 -31.09 -9.07
N THR A 472 1.51 -31.21 -8.29
CA THR A 472 0.33 -32.02 -8.66
C THR A 472 -0.59 -31.36 -9.68
N ASN A 473 -0.38 -30.04 -9.93
CA ASN A 473 -1.22 -29.19 -10.78
C ASN A 473 -2.71 -29.23 -10.41
N ALA A 474 -3.03 -29.45 -9.13
CA ALA A 474 -4.39 -29.53 -8.60
C ALA A 474 -4.47 -28.87 -7.20
N PRO A 475 -5.65 -28.35 -6.79
CA PRO A 475 -5.83 -27.79 -5.45
C PRO A 475 -5.66 -28.85 -4.37
N GLU A 476 -4.85 -28.57 -3.36
CA GLU A 476 -4.53 -29.51 -2.30
C GLU A 476 -5.24 -29.17 -0.99
N ASN A 477 -5.88 -30.19 -0.37
CA ASN A 477 -6.56 -30.03 0.91
C ASN A 477 -5.60 -30.38 2.07
N MET A 478 -5.30 -29.39 2.92
CA MET A 478 -4.42 -29.57 4.07
C MET A 478 -4.93 -30.64 5.06
N GLN A 479 -6.23 -30.75 5.29
CA GLN A 479 -6.81 -31.69 6.26
C GLN A 479 -6.75 -33.15 5.81
N ARG A 480 -6.73 -33.41 4.50
CA ARG A 480 -6.60 -34.79 3.95
C ARG A 480 -5.18 -35.32 4.08
N ARG A 481 -4.16 -34.47 4.14
CA ARG A 481 -2.75 -34.89 4.24
C ARG A 481 -2.19 -34.89 5.65
N GLY A 482 -2.95 -34.48 6.65
CA GLY A 482 -2.61 -34.51 8.08
C GLY A 482 -1.47 -33.54 8.45
N ALA A 483 -1.69 -32.72 9.45
CA ALA A 483 -0.70 -31.78 9.99
C ALA A 483 0.63 -32.47 10.46
N MET A 484 0.56 -33.75 10.81
CA MET A 484 1.73 -34.55 11.21
C MET A 484 2.71 -34.81 10.06
N TYR A 485 2.28 -34.92 8.81
CA TYR A 485 3.18 -35.18 7.68
C TYR A 485 4.05 -33.96 7.37
N LEU A 486 3.45 -32.80 7.35
CA LEU A 486 4.13 -31.51 7.10
C LEU A 486 5.11 -31.13 8.23
N GLN A 487 4.71 -31.36 9.48
CA GLN A 487 5.58 -31.17 10.64
C GLN A 487 6.80 -32.10 10.60
N ARG A 488 6.61 -33.33 10.11
CA ARG A 488 7.68 -34.31 9.96
C ARG A 488 8.66 -33.89 8.86
N GLU A 489 8.16 -33.49 7.68
CA GLU A 489 8.99 -33.07 6.56
C GLU A 489 9.82 -31.82 6.88
N LEU A 490 9.24 -30.81 7.53
CA LEU A 490 9.98 -29.62 8.02
C LEU A 490 11.02 -30.01 9.08
N LYS A 491 10.66 -30.89 9.99
CA LYS A 491 11.58 -31.40 11.03
C LYS A 491 12.74 -32.16 10.40
N ASP A 492 12.47 -32.99 9.39
CA ASP A 492 13.49 -33.74 8.66
C ASP A 492 14.42 -32.82 7.85
N LYS A 493 13.89 -31.76 7.21
CA LYS A 493 14.71 -30.72 6.54
C LYS A 493 15.61 -29.97 7.52
N VAL A 494 15.07 -29.54 8.66
CA VAL A 494 15.86 -28.85 9.71
C VAL A 494 16.90 -29.79 10.32
N ALA A 495 16.56 -31.05 10.53
CA ALA A 495 17.51 -32.07 11.00
C ALA A 495 18.63 -32.27 9.97
N MET A 496 18.31 -32.36 8.67
CA MET A 496 19.30 -32.47 7.61
C MET A 496 20.20 -31.22 7.54
N MET A 497 19.64 -30.01 7.63
CA MET A 497 20.42 -28.76 7.69
C MET A 497 21.42 -28.78 8.85
N ASN A 498 20.99 -29.19 10.06
CA ASN A 498 21.87 -29.30 11.22
C ASN A 498 22.97 -30.35 11.00
N ARG A 499 22.67 -31.49 10.33
CA ARG A 499 23.67 -32.49 9.94
C ARG A 499 24.69 -31.92 8.95
N LEU A 500 24.24 -31.15 7.95
CA LEU A 500 25.13 -30.47 6.99
C LEU A 500 26.07 -29.47 7.66
N GLN A 501 25.57 -28.67 8.60
CA GLN A 501 26.41 -27.74 9.35
C GLN A 501 27.48 -28.48 10.17
N ARG A 502 27.09 -29.56 10.88
CA ARG A 502 28.05 -30.39 11.62
C ARG A 502 29.05 -31.07 10.69
N ALA A 503 28.60 -31.52 9.49
CA ALA A 503 29.50 -32.15 8.52
C ALA A 503 30.56 -31.17 8.00
N LEU A 504 30.22 -29.91 7.81
CA LEU A 504 31.18 -28.84 7.47
C LEU A 504 32.14 -28.54 8.62
N GLU A 505 31.65 -28.49 9.89
CA GLU A 505 32.46 -28.15 11.06
C GLU A 505 33.41 -29.28 11.50
N HIS A 506 32.97 -30.54 11.33
CA HIS A 506 33.69 -31.71 11.85
C HIS A 506 34.23 -32.63 10.76
N ASN A 507 34.28 -32.22 9.52
CA ASN A 507 34.78 -32.99 8.36
C ASN A 507 34.10 -34.37 8.20
N HIS A 508 32.75 -34.42 8.34
CA HIS A 508 31.99 -35.64 8.14
C HIS A 508 31.64 -35.89 6.68
N PHE A 509 32.13 -35.07 5.75
CA PHE A 509 32.05 -35.34 4.33
C PHE A 509 33.14 -36.33 3.90
N PHE A 510 32.86 -37.04 2.81
CA PHE A 510 33.73 -38.05 2.25
C PHE A 510 33.80 -37.88 0.74
N LEU A 511 35.02 -37.87 0.20
CA LEU A 511 35.24 -37.70 -1.23
C LEU A 511 35.42 -39.08 -1.88
N MET A 512 34.66 -39.32 -2.93
CA MET A 512 34.87 -40.41 -3.88
C MET A 512 35.40 -39.86 -5.20
N ALA A 513 36.04 -40.71 -5.99
CA ALA A 513 36.53 -40.37 -7.31
C ALA A 513 36.05 -41.40 -8.32
N GLN A 514 35.62 -40.93 -9.49
CA GLN A 514 35.25 -41.80 -10.61
C GLN A 514 36.16 -41.51 -11.82
N PRO A 515 36.78 -42.56 -12.43
CA PRO A 515 37.69 -42.36 -13.54
C PRO A 515 36.93 -41.94 -14.82
N ILE A 516 37.55 -41.02 -15.57
CA ILE A 516 37.15 -40.57 -16.89
C ILE A 516 38.36 -40.79 -17.81
N THR A 517 38.20 -41.69 -18.79
CA THR A 517 39.31 -42.10 -19.65
C THR A 517 39.18 -41.50 -21.03
N GLY A 518 40.26 -40.90 -21.48
CA GLY A 518 40.39 -40.35 -22.82
C GLY A 518 40.80 -41.41 -23.88
N MET A 519 40.45 -41.14 -25.12
CA MET A 519 40.81 -41.95 -26.29
C MET A 519 42.33 -42.19 -26.44
N ARG A 520 43.15 -41.31 -25.88
CA ARG A 520 44.61 -41.35 -25.91
C ARG A 520 45.22 -42.05 -24.70
N GLY A 521 44.39 -42.61 -23.82
CA GLY A 521 44.82 -43.29 -22.61
C GLY A 521 45.08 -42.33 -21.42
N ASP A 522 44.83 -41.05 -21.56
CA ASP A 522 44.90 -40.11 -20.43
C ASP A 522 43.66 -40.30 -19.53
N VAL A 523 43.84 -40.23 -18.21
CA VAL A 523 42.78 -40.44 -17.20
C VAL A 523 42.76 -39.25 -16.27
N TYR A 524 41.56 -38.78 -15.96
CA TYR A 524 41.30 -37.88 -14.87
C TYR A 524 40.10 -38.40 -14.05
N HIS A 525 39.83 -37.81 -12.86
CA HIS A 525 38.79 -38.29 -12.02
C HIS A 525 37.79 -37.19 -11.69
N GLU A 526 36.51 -37.52 -11.71
CA GLU A 526 35.46 -36.68 -11.16
C GLU A 526 35.35 -36.91 -9.66
N ILE A 527 35.33 -35.82 -8.88
CA ILE A 527 35.13 -35.83 -7.43
C ILE A 527 33.65 -35.84 -7.11
N LEU A 528 33.23 -36.89 -6.38
CA LEU A 528 31.86 -37.09 -5.98
C LEU A 528 31.74 -37.02 -4.46
N LEU A 529 30.96 -36.06 -3.97
CA LEU A 529 30.74 -35.85 -2.54
C LEU A 529 29.80 -36.91 -1.96
N ARG A 530 30.10 -37.39 -0.76
CA ARG A 530 29.22 -38.19 0.10
C ARG A 530 29.26 -37.64 1.51
N MET A 531 28.20 -37.83 2.26
CA MET A 531 28.15 -37.45 3.67
C MET A 531 28.00 -38.71 4.55
N LYS A 532 28.77 -38.79 5.63
CA LYS A 532 28.65 -39.86 6.61
C LYS A 532 27.43 -39.62 7.51
N GLY A 533 26.56 -40.60 7.64
CA GLY A 533 25.47 -40.61 8.58
C GLY A 533 25.91 -41.02 10.00
N GLU A 534 24.98 -41.05 10.97
CA GLU A 534 25.26 -41.36 12.37
C GLU A 534 25.69 -42.79 12.59
N ASN A 535 25.38 -43.69 11.64
CA ASN A 535 25.72 -45.12 11.69
C ASN A 535 26.80 -45.51 10.65
N ASP A 536 27.67 -44.59 10.29
CA ASP A 536 28.66 -44.73 9.18
C ASP A 536 28.04 -45.05 7.80
N GLU A 537 26.71 -44.91 7.63
CA GLU A 537 26.05 -45.01 6.33
C GLU A 537 26.46 -43.83 5.43
N LEU A 538 26.62 -44.12 4.11
CA LEU A 538 26.90 -43.07 3.13
C LEU A 538 25.58 -42.48 2.62
N ILE A 539 25.37 -41.18 2.89
CA ILE A 539 24.20 -40.44 2.43
C ILE A 539 24.48 -39.86 1.04
N SER A 540 23.57 -40.13 0.08
CA SER A 540 23.66 -39.65 -1.28
C SER A 540 23.48 -38.11 -1.39
N PRO A 541 24.21 -37.43 -2.30
CA PRO A 541 24.04 -36.01 -2.59
C PRO A 541 22.59 -35.60 -2.93
N ASP A 542 21.84 -36.45 -3.62
CA ASP A 542 20.46 -36.16 -4.03
C ASP A 542 19.53 -35.91 -2.82
N SER A 543 19.87 -36.45 -1.65
CA SER A 543 19.07 -36.27 -0.44
C SER A 543 19.42 -35.01 0.36
N PHE A 544 20.66 -34.50 0.25
CA PHE A 544 21.10 -33.36 1.07
C PHE A 544 21.43 -32.10 0.27
N LEU A 545 21.85 -32.17 -0.99
CA LEU A 545 22.15 -30.97 -1.81
C LEU A 545 20.96 -30.04 -2.01
N PRO A 546 19.69 -30.52 -2.22
CA PRO A 546 18.54 -29.65 -2.26
C PRO A 546 18.33 -28.87 -0.95
N VAL A 547 18.56 -29.50 0.20
CA VAL A 547 18.48 -28.84 1.51
C VAL A 547 19.62 -27.84 1.68
N ALA A 548 20.86 -28.20 1.28
CA ALA A 548 21.99 -27.28 1.27
C ALA A 548 21.72 -26.02 0.42
N HIS A 549 21.08 -26.18 -0.72
CA HIS A 549 20.71 -25.07 -1.58
C HIS A 549 19.63 -24.18 -0.94
N GLU A 550 18.57 -24.77 -0.37
CA GLU A 550 17.47 -24.07 0.31
C GLU A 550 17.98 -23.21 1.49
N PHE A 551 18.96 -23.72 2.24
CA PHE A 551 19.54 -23.03 3.40
C PHE A 551 20.82 -22.23 3.10
N GLY A 552 21.25 -22.13 1.85
CA GLY A 552 22.38 -21.30 1.44
C GLY A 552 23.76 -21.87 1.80
N LEU A 553 23.87 -23.18 2.03
CA LEU A 553 25.13 -23.87 2.40
C LEU A 553 25.93 -24.36 1.19
N SER A 554 25.38 -24.31 -0.03
CA SER A 554 26.00 -24.88 -1.23
C SER A 554 27.41 -24.37 -1.49
N SER A 555 27.63 -23.04 -1.39
CA SER A 555 28.96 -22.46 -1.62
C SER A 555 30.01 -22.90 -0.56
N SER A 556 29.58 -23.07 0.67
CA SER A 556 30.47 -23.57 1.74
C SER A 556 30.85 -25.03 1.50
N ILE A 557 29.93 -25.84 0.97
CA ILE A 557 30.20 -27.22 0.58
C ILE A 557 31.17 -27.28 -0.62
N ASP A 558 30.95 -26.48 -1.65
CA ASP A 558 31.84 -26.41 -2.81
C ASP A 558 33.28 -26.04 -2.38
N MET A 559 33.43 -25.02 -1.53
CA MET A 559 34.74 -24.63 -1.00
C MET A 559 35.39 -25.73 -0.18
N TRP A 560 34.61 -26.46 0.63
CA TRP A 560 35.09 -27.61 1.38
C TRP A 560 35.60 -28.72 0.45
N VAL A 561 34.88 -29.05 -0.62
CA VAL A 561 35.27 -30.07 -1.61
C VAL A 561 36.59 -29.63 -2.31
N ILE A 562 36.67 -28.38 -2.75
CA ILE A 562 37.87 -27.86 -3.40
C ILE A 562 39.06 -27.92 -2.45
N GLU A 563 38.95 -27.44 -1.24
CA GLU A 563 40.04 -27.42 -0.27
C GLU A 563 40.57 -28.83 0.03
N HIS A 564 39.67 -29.79 0.30
CA HIS A 564 40.09 -31.17 0.62
C HIS A 564 40.62 -31.93 -0.59
N THR A 565 40.14 -31.63 -1.80
CA THR A 565 40.75 -32.17 -3.03
C THR A 565 42.15 -31.63 -3.20
N LEU A 566 42.36 -30.32 -3.03
CA LEU A 566 43.72 -29.72 -3.16
C LEU A 566 44.66 -30.20 -2.06
N GLN A 567 44.19 -30.39 -0.84
CA GLN A 567 44.96 -30.99 0.25
C GLN A 567 45.42 -32.39 -0.13
N PHE A 568 44.52 -33.26 -0.58
CA PHE A 568 44.81 -34.60 -1.02
C PHE A 568 45.88 -34.61 -2.15
N MET A 569 45.75 -33.72 -3.15
CA MET A 569 46.70 -33.58 -4.24
C MET A 569 48.08 -33.15 -3.72
N ALA A 570 48.15 -32.22 -2.78
CA ALA A 570 49.37 -31.74 -2.20
C ALA A 570 50.10 -32.82 -1.41
N GLU A 571 49.39 -33.61 -0.58
CA GLU A 571 49.91 -34.71 0.20
C GLU A 571 50.45 -35.86 -0.68
N ASN A 572 49.86 -36.07 -1.87
CA ASN A 572 50.24 -37.15 -2.79
C ASN A 572 50.92 -36.70 -4.07
N ARG A 573 51.48 -35.49 -4.11
CA ARG A 573 52.09 -34.87 -5.30
C ARG A 573 53.16 -35.77 -5.99
N ALA A 574 53.98 -36.50 -5.21
CA ALA A 574 54.98 -37.36 -5.77
C ALA A 574 54.42 -38.55 -6.57
N LYS A 575 53.26 -39.01 -6.23
CA LYS A 575 52.56 -40.14 -6.89
C LYS A 575 51.72 -39.72 -8.08
N MET A 576 51.19 -38.49 -8.05
CA MET A 576 50.29 -38.00 -9.09
C MET A 576 50.61 -36.56 -9.59
N PRO A 577 51.81 -36.36 -10.13
CA PRO A 577 52.31 -34.98 -10.46
C PRO A 577 51.54 -34.27 -11.56
N ALA A 578 50.84 -34.99 -12.42
CA ALA A 578 50.13 -34.44 -13.59
C ALA A 578 48.64 -34.84 -13.59
N HIS A 579 48.12 -35.34 -12.50
CA HIS A 579 46.74 -35.82 -12.45
C HIS A 579 45.74 -34.66 -12.34
N ARG A 580 44.55 -34.80 -12.96
CA ARG A 580 43.52 -33.79 -13.00
C ARG A 580 42.30 -34.31 -12.26
N PHE A 581 41.58 -33.37 -11.58
CA PHE A 581 40.31 -33.65 -10.89
C PHE A 581 39.24 -32.70 -11.39
N ALA A 582 38.06 -33.25 -11.64
CA ALA A 582 36.85 -32.52 -11.97
C ALA A 582 35.97 -32.34 -10.70
N ILE A 583 35.50 -31.14 -10.47
CA ILE A 583 34.74 -30.78 -9.27
C ILE A 583 33.46 -30.06 -9.71
N ASN A 584 32.33 -30.56 -9.24
CA ASN A 584 31.00 -29.96 -9.45
C ASN A 584 30.85 -28.64 -8.69
N LEU A 585 30.32 -27.60 -9.35
CA LEU A 585 30.02 -26.31 -8.74
C LEU A 585 28.51 -26.03 -8.67
N SER A 586 28.09 -25.54 -7.53
CA SER A 586 26.73 -25.06 -7.36
C SER A 586 26.48 -23.70 -8.05
N PRO A 587 25.21 -23.39 -8.45
CA PRO A 587 24.86 -22.08 -9.01
C PRO A 587 25.25 -20.91 -8.11
N THR A 588 25.20 -21.14 -6.80
CA THR A 588 25.50 -20.11 -5.79
C THR A 588 26.95 -19.70 -5.85
N SER A 589 27.90 -20.65 -5.99
CA SER A 589 29.33 -20.38 -6.08
C SER A 589 29.71 -19.66 -7.38
N VAL A 590 29.15 -20.12 -8.50
CA VAL A 590 29.41 -19.51 -9.82
C VAL A 590 28.90 -18.06 -9.90
N CYS A 591 27.87 -17.69 -9.12
CA CYS A 591 27.35 -16.33 -9.06
C CYS A 591 28.08 -15.41 -8.07
N GLN A 592 29.07 -15.89 -7.30
CA GLN A 592 29.82 -15.06 -6.36
C GLN A 592 31.08 -14.48 -7.00
N ALA A 593 31.19 -13.15 -7.02
CA ALA A 593 32.34 -12.45 -7.59
C ALA A 593 33.67 -12.73 -6.86
N ARG A 594 33.64 -13.12 -5.59
CA ARG A 594 34.83 -13.45 -4.79
C ARG A 594 35.33 -14.88 -4.99
N PHE A 595 34.51 -15.78 -5.55
CA PHE A 595 34.81 -17.20 -5.65
C PHE A 595 36.13 -17.49 -6.39
N PRO A 596 36.47 -16.86 -7.55
CA PRO A 596 37.77 -17.07 -8.22
C PRO A 596 38.98 -16.65 -7.38
N VAL A 597 38.80 -15.62 -6.53
CA VAL A 597 39.87 -15.14 -5.64
C VAL A 597 40.09 -16.16 -4.51
N GLU A 598 39.03 -16.72 -3.94
CA GLU A 598 39.14 -17.77 -2.93
C GLU A 598 39.80 -19.04 -3.49
N VAL A 599 39.44 -19.46 -4.70
CA VAL A 599 40.07 -20.58 -5.39
C VAL A 599 41.57 -20.30 -5.65
N SER A 600 41.93 -19.10 -6.10
CA SER A 600 43.33 -18.71 -6.30
C SER A 600 44.14 -18.77 -5.01
N GLN A 601 43.57 -18.35 -3.88
CA GLN A 601 44.20 -18.43 -2.56
C GLN A 601 44.45 -19.88 -2.15
N LEU A 602 43.49 -20.79 -2.40
CA LEU A 602 43.64 -22.22 -2.09
C LEU A 602 44.71 -22.88 -3.00
N LEU A 603 44.74 -22.58 -4.30
CA LEU A 603 45.77 -23.07 -5.23
C LEU A 603 47.16 -22.65 -4.74
N ALA A 604 47.32 -21.39 -4.35
CA ALA A 604 48.59 -20.87 -3.82
C ALA A 604 48.94 -21.54 -2.46
N LYS A 605 47.97 -21.72 -1.56
CA LYS A 605 48.17 -22.38 -0.26
C LYS A 605 48.71 -23.78 -0.39
N TYR A 606 48.13 -24.59 -1.29
CA TYR A 606 48.51 -25.99 -1.50
C TYR A 606 49.53 -26.17 -2.62
N GLN A 607 49.94 -25.10 -3.27
CA GLN A 607 50.94 -25.09 -4.40
C GLN A 607 50.53 -26.05 -5.51
N ILE A 608 49.25 -26.11 -5.89
CA ILE A 608 48.73 -26.93 -7.00
C ILE A 608 48.58 -26.04 -8.24
N GLU A 609 48.94 -26.60 -9.40
CA GLU A 609 48.80 -25.92 -10.68
C GLU A 609 47.32 -25.88 -11.10
N ALA A 610 46.84 -24.72 -11.53
CA ALA A 610 45.40 -24.50 -11.80
C ALA A 610 44.85 -25.43 -12.91
N TRP A 611 45.63 -25.81 -13.89
CA TRP A 611 45.25 -26.72 -15.00
C TRP A 611 44.87 -28.14 -14.53
N GLN A 612 45.21 -28.49 -13.29
CA GLN A 612 44.87 -29.78 -12.67
C GLN A 612 43.43 -29.80 -12.18
N LEU A 613 42.74 -28.65 -12.12
CA LEU A 613 41.33 -28.57 -11.78
C LEU A 613 40.45 -28.33 -12.99
N ILE A 614 39.36 -29.12 -13.05
CA ILE A 614 38.26 -28.96 -13.99
C ILE A 614 37.03 -28.63 -13.18
N PHE A 615 36.39 -27.51 -13.44
CA PHE A 615 35.12 -27.14 -12.74
C PHE A 615 33.93 -27.50 -13.62
N GLU A 616 33.03 -28.30 -13.09
CA GLU A 616 31.82 -28.75 -13.77
C GLU A 616 30.62 -27.89 -13.35
N VAL A 617 29.86 -27.40 -14.33
CA VAL A 617 28.66 -26.59 -14.13
C VAL A 617 27.53 -27.15 -14.99
N THR A 618 26.36 -27.39 -14.40
CA THR A 618 25.23 -27.89 -15.17
C THR A 618 24.73 -26.83 -16.17
N GLU A 619 24.15 -27.27 -17.28
CA GLU A 619 23.57 -26.40 -18.31
C GLU A 619 22.63 -25.34 -17.73
N SER A 620 21.77 -25.75 -16.77
CA SER A 620 20.80 -24.85 -16.12
C SER A 620 21.44 -23.80 -15.23
N ASN A 621 22.56 -24.10 -14.61
CA ASN A 621 23.23 -23.28 -13.61
C ASN A 621 24.07 -22.15 -14.23
N ALA A 622 24.66 -22.40 -15.39
CA ALA A 622 25.39 -21.38 -16.15
C ALA A 622 24.50 -20.18 -16.55
N LEU A 623 23.20 -20.18 -16.24
CA LEU A 623 22.19 -19.35 -16.87
C LEU A 623 21.26 -18.55 -15.94
N THR A 624 21.27 -18.77 -14.63
CA THR A 624 20.37 -18.03 -13.71
C THR A 624 20.81 -16.57 -13.48
N ASN A 625 22.09 -16.27 -13.61
CA ASN A 625 22.62 -14.90 -13.62
C ASN A 625 23.73 -14.81 -14.66
N VAL A 626 23.34 -14.89 -15.94
CA VAL A 626 24.21 -15.12 -17.09
C VAL A 626 25.48 -14.27 -17.10
N LYS A 627 25.39 -12.99 -16.76
CA LYS A 627 26.54 -12.09 -16.78
C LYS A 627 27.55 -12.38 -15.67
N GLN A 628 27.08 -12.55 -14.44
CA GLN A 628 28.00 -12.79 -13.31
C GLN A 628 28.63 -14.18 -13.39
N ALA A 629 27.86 -15.20 -13.73
CA ALA A 629 28.38 -16.55 -13.94
C ALA A 629 29.43 -16.59 -15.03
N GLN A 630 29.19 -15.95 -16.16
CA GLN A 630 30.22 -15.86 -17.25
C GLN A 630 31.50 -15.19 -16.80
N ILE A 631 31.42 -14.09 -16.06
CA ILE A 631 32.61 -13.39 -15.55
C ILE A 631 33.37 -14.30 -14.58
N THR A 632 32.68 -14.99 -13.68
CA THR A 632 33.28 -15.90 -12.70
C THR A 632 34.00 -17.08 -13.41
N LEU A 633 33.33 -17.73 -14.37
CA LEU A 633 33.93 -18.84 -15.16
C LEU A 633 35.10 -18.35 -15.98
N GLN A 634 35.02 -17.18 -16.59
CA GLN A 634 36.14 -16.58 -17.33
C GLN A 634 37.34 -16.34 -16.41
N HIS A 635 37.15 -15.79 -15.22
CA HIS A 635 38.26 -15.59 -14.27
C HIS A 635 38.88 -16.91 -13.82
N LEU A 636 38.10 -17.99 -13.65
CA LEU A 636 38.66 -19.32 -13.37
C LEU A 636 39.52 -19.85 -14.54
N GLN A 637 39.06 -19.62 -15.78
CA GLN A 637 39.87 -19.97 -16.97
C GLN A 637 41.15 -19.11 -17.09
N GLU A 638 41.05 -17.82 -16.75
CA GLU A 638 42.23 -16.92 -16.70
C GLU A 638 43.26 -17.34 -15.63
N LEU A 639 42.82 -17.96 -14.53
CA LEU A 639 43.70 -18.60 -13.55
C LEU A 639 44.37 -19.87 -14.08
N GLY A 640 43.85 -20.45 -15.17
CA GLY A 640 44.37 -21.68 -15.79
C GLY A 640 43.52 -22.93 -15.51
N CYS A 641 42.38 -22.82 -14.79
CA CYS A 641 41.44 -23.93 -14.57
C CYS A 641 40.66 -24.23 -15.86
N GLN A 642 40.21 -25.47 -16.02
CA GLN A 642 39.35 -25.88 -17.13
C GLN A 642 37.87 -25.84 -16.66
N ILE A 643 36.97 -25.55 -17.60
CA ILE A 643 35.53 -25.54 -17.37
C ILE A 643 34.86 -26.62 -18.20
N ALA A 644 34.01 -27.42 -17.57
CA ALA A 644 33.13 -28.39 -18.20
C ALA A 644 31.67 -28.01 -18.06
N ILE A 645 30.90 -28.13 -19.14
CA ILE A 645 29.43 -28.04 -19.08
C ILE A 645 28.90 -29.45 -18.86
N ASP A 646 28.13 -29.62 -17.80
CA ASP A 646 27.55 -30.90 -17.38
C ASP A 646 26.06 -31.03 -17.73
N ASP A 647 25.55 -32.26 -17.81
CA ASP A 647 24.16 -32.61 -18.12
C ASP A 647 23.64 -32.01 -19.44
N PHE A 648 24.47 -31.87 -20.44
CA PHE A 648 24.10 -31.18 -21.67
C PHE A 648 23.06 -31.98 -22.48
N GLY A 649 21.97 -31.28 -22.86
CA GLY A 649 20.88 -31.80 -23.68
C GLY A 649 19.57 -31.96 -22.94
N THR A 650 19.55 -31.92 -21.60
CA THR A 650 18.34 -32.06 -20.78
C THR A 650 17.54 -30.75 -20.66
N GLY A 651 18.12 -29.61 -21.02
CA GLY A 651 17.54 -28.27 -20.88
C GLY A 651 16.78 -27.76 -22.11
N TYR A 652 15.74 -26.91 -21.90
CA TYR A 652 15.04 -26.19 -22.97
C TYR A 652 15.95 -25.13 -23.59
N ALA A 653 16.30 -25.24 -24.89
CA ALA A 653 17.06 -24.28 -25.69
C ALA A 653 18.61 -24.40 -25.62
N SER A 654 19.15 -25.60 -25.50
CA SER A 654 20.59 -25.93 -25.39
C SER A 654 21.50 -25.28 -26.46
N TYR A 655 21.09 -25.26 -27.75
CA TYR A 655 21.88 -24.73 -28.83
C TYR A 655 22.12 -23.20 -28.83
N ALA A 656 21.08 -22.42 -28.50
CA ALA A 656 21.20 -20.97 -28.42
C ALA A 656 22.08 -20.53 -27.24
N ARG A 657 22.16 -21.34 -26.21
CA ARG A 657 22.89 -21.10 -24.97
C ARG A 657 24.38 -21.46 -25.14
N LEU A 658 24.67 -22.56 -25.78
CA LEU A 658 26.03 -22.96 -26.07
C LEU A 658 26.84 -21.88 -26.86
N LYS A 659 26.13 -21.06 -27.65
CA LYS A 659 26.76 -19.95 -28.39
C LYS A 659 27.51 -18.98 -27.48
N ASN A 660 27.00 -18.74 -26.28
CA ASN A 660 27.46 -17.68 -25.37
C ASN A 660 28.36 -18.19 -24.22
N VAL A 661 28.51 -19.50 -24.04
CA VAL A 661 29.36 -20.09 -23.01
C VAL A 661 30.67 -20.51 -23.57
N ASN A 662 31.77 -20.08 -22.95
CA ASN A 662 33.11 -20.59 -23.21
C ASN A 662 33.42 -21.68 -22.19
N ALA A 663 33.61 -22.91 -22.69
CA ALA A 663 34.00 -24.05 -21.87
C ALA A 663 35.02 -24.89 -22.63
N ASP A 664 35.80 -25.68 -21.90
CA ASP A 664 36.85 -26.52 -22.44
C ASP A 664 36.36 -27.94 -22.75
N LEU A 665 35.37 -28.41 -21.95
CA LEU A 665 34.75 -29.72 -22.06
C LEU A 665 33.23 -29.60 -22.09
N LEU A 666 32.57 -30.58 -22.72
CA LEU A 666 31.11 -30.74 -22.76
C LEU A 666 30.77 -32.21 -22.41
N LYS A 667 30.08 -32.43 -21.29
CA LYS A 667 29.60 -33.75 -20.88
C LYS A 667 28.18 -33.96 -21.41
N ILE A 668 27.97 -35.06 -22.12
CA ILE A 668 26.69 -35.42 -22.69
C ILE A 668 25.99 -36.30 -21.65
N ASP A 669 24.78 -35.87 -21.23
CA ASP A 669 23.95 -36.56 -20.24
C ASP A 669 23.66 -38.02 -20.62
N GLY A 670 23.71 -38.90 -19.63
CA GLY A 670 23.56 -40.33 -19.81
C GLY A 670 22.21 -40.74 -20.40
N SER A 671 21.16 -39.90 -20.35
CA SER A 671 19.85 -40.22 -20.96
C SER A 671 19.94 -40.41 -22.49
N PHE A 672 20.88 -39.75 -23.15
CA PHE A 672 21.14 -39.91 -24.59
C PHE A 672 22.13 -41.02 -24.88
N ILE A 673 23.04 -41.29 -23.99
CA ILE A 673 24.09 -42.28 -24.16
C ILE A 673 23.57 -43.70 -23.91
N ARG A 674 22.72 -43.93 -22.92
CA ARG A 674 22.17 -45.27 -22.58
C ARG A 674 21.51 -45.95 -23.74
N ASN A 675 20.80 -45.22 -24.59
CA ASN A 675 20.00 -45.75 -25.68
C ASN A 675 20.65 -45.50 -27.06
N ILE A 676 21.91 -45.07 -27.13
CA ILE A 676 22.58 -44.64 -28.36
C ILE A 676 22.64 -45.76 -29.43
N VAL A 677 22.70 -47.02 -29.01
CA VAL A 677 22.72 -48.19 -29.90
C VAL A 677 21.33 -48.55 -30.39
N SER A 678 20.33 -48.44 -29.53
CA SER A 678 18.95 -48.90 -29.81
C SER A 678 18.06 -47.83 -30.41
N ASN A 679 18.34 -46.56 -30.17
CA ASN A 679 17.56 -45.42 -30.62
C ASN A 679 18.33 -44.55 -31.60
N SER A 680 17.93 -44.58 -32.85
CA SER A 680 18.57 -43.77 -33.91
C SER A 680 18.46 -42.28 -33.71
N LEU A 681 17.40 -41.80 -33.00
CA LEU A 681 17.26 -40.37 -32.70
C LEU A 681 18.29 -39.92 -31.68
N ASP A 682 18.51 -40.69 -30.61
CA ASP A 682 19.54 -40.41 -29.61
C ASP A 682 20.97 -40.37 -30.25
N TYR A 683 21.23 -41.33 -31.15
CA TYR A 683 22.48 -41.31 -31.92
C TYR A 683 22.66 -40.01 -32.72
N GLN A 684 21.60 -39.56 -33.43
CA GLN A 684 21.66 -38.30 -34.21
C GLN A 684 21.79 -37.07 -33.34
N ILE A 685 21.14 -37.06 -32.18
CA ILE A 685 21.26 -35.96 -31.18
C ILE A 685 22.72 -35.88 -30.71
N VAL A 686 23.32 -36.99 -30.27
CA VAL A 686 24.71 -37.06 -29.82
C VAL A 686 25.65 -36.64 -30.93
N ALA A 687 25.48 -37.13 -32.18
CA ALA A 687 26.24 -36.72 -33.32
C ALA A 687 26.20 -35.21 -33.58
N SER A 688 25.03 -34.61 -33.44
CA SER A 688 24.83 -33.16 -33.58
C SER A 688 25.54 -32.39 -32.49
N ILE A 689 25.49 -32.86 -31.24
CA ILE A 689 26.18 -32.27 -30.09
C ILE A 689 27.68 -32.33 -30.32
N CYS A 690 28.23 -33.46 -30.73
CA CYS A 690 29.65 -33.63 -31.05
C CYS A 690 30.12 -32.69 -32.17
N HIS A 691 29.30 -32.53 -33.21
CA HIS A 691 29.63 -31.59 -34.30
C HIS A 691 29.74 -30.14 -33.79
N LEU A 692 28.79 -29.69 -32.97
CA LEU A 692 28.79 -28.34 -32.37
C LEU A 692 29.97 -28.14 -31.43
N ALA A 693 30.26 -29.10 -30.56
CA ALA A 693 31.40 -29.04 -29.65
C ALA A 693 32.70 -28.87 -30.38
N ARG A 694 32.91 -29.63 -31.50
CA ARG A 694 34.11 -29.49 -32.38
C ARG A 694 34.21 -28.11 -33.01
N MET A 695 33.07 -27.54 -33.47
CA MET A 695 33.07 -26.18 -34.01
C MET A 695 33.54 -25.14 -32.98
N LYS A 696 33.20 -25.36 -31.71
CA LYS A 696 33.64 -24.53 -30.58
C LYS A 696 34.97 -24.92 -29.98
N LYS A 697 35.64 -25.92 -30.51
CA LYS A 697 36.93 -26.47 -30.03
C LYS A 697 36.85 -27.03 -28.61
N MET A 698 35.64 -27.52 -28.19
CA MET A 698 35.41 -28.17 -26.92
C MET A 698 35.64 -29.66 -27.06
N ARG A 699 36.22 -30.31 -26.03
CA ARG A 699 36.34 -31.78 -25.94
C ARG A 699 35.03 -32.34 -25.40
N VAL A 700 34.63 -33.50 -25.89
CA VAL A 700 33.35 -34.12 -25.52
C VAL A 700 33.59 -35.31 -24.58
N VAL A 701 32.79 -35.41 -23.54
CA VAL A 701 32.75 -36.52 -22.61
C VAL A 701 31.40 -37.22 -22.74
N ALA A 702 31.37 -38.52 -22.91
CA ALA A 702 30.14 -39.30 -22.83
C ALA A 702 30.00 -39.94 -21.43
N GLU A 703 28.85 -39.72 -20.82
CA GLU A 703 28.51 -40.33 -19.55
C GLU A 703 27.75 -41.65 -19.69
N TYR A 704 27.67 -42.44 -18.64
CA TYR A 704 26.94 -43.72 -18.63
C TYR A 704 27.36 -44.73 -19.67
N VAL A 705 28.65 -44.81 -19.97
CA VAL A 705 29.19 -45.90 -20.81
C VAL A 705 29.25 -47.18 -19.97
N GLU A 706 28.25 -48.07 -20.11
CA GLU A 706 28.05 -49.21 -19.24
C GLU A 706 28.41 -50.55 -19.89
N ASN A 707 28.53 -50.60 -21.23
CA ASN A 707 28.85 -51.82 -21.99
C ASN A 707 29.72 -51.50 -23.24
N GLU A 708 30.28 -52.51 -23.84
CA GLU A 708 31.17 -52.37 -24.97
C GLU A 708 30.47 -51.83 -26.23
N GLU A 709 29.17 -52.20 -26.46
CA GLU A 709 28.42 -51.71 -27.61
C GLU A 709 28.24 -50.18 -27.58
N ILE A 710 27.93 -49.62 -26.40
CA ILE A 710 27.85 -48.17 -26.18
C ILE A 710 29.23 -47.53 -26.40
N ARG A 711 30.27 -48.16 -25.88
CA ARG A 711 31.65 -47.69 -26.07
C ARG A 711 32.02 -47.60 -27.56
N GLU A 712 31.75 -48.61 -28.34
CA GLU A 712 32.03 -48.61 -29.79
C GLU A 712 31.23 -47.52 -30.52
N ALA A 713 29.95 -47.32 -30.17
CA ALA A 713 29.11 -46.27 -30.73
C ALA A 713 29.70 -44.87 -30.41
N VAL A 714 30.07 -44.64 -29.15
CA VAL A 714 30.70 -43.37 -28.67
C VAL A 714 32.02 -43.11 -29.39
N LEU A 715 32.87 -44.16 -29.57
CA LEU A 715 34.11 -44.06 -30.31
C LEU A 715 33.90 -43.70 -31.78
N SER A 716 32.87 -44.30 -32.43
CA SER A 716 32.52 -44.02 -33.83
C SER A 716 32.12 -42.55 -34.07
N LEU A 717 31.57 -41.87 -33.07
CA LEU A 717 31.23 -40.48 -33.13
C LEU A 717 32.42 -39.55 -32.82
N GLY A 718 33.57 -40.11 -32.43
CA GLY A 718 34.80 -39.41 -32.14
C GLY A 718 34.71 -38.52 -30.88
N ILE A 719 34.09 -39.06 -29.84
CA ILE A 719 34.00 -38.47 -28.50
C ILE A 719 35.40 -38.63 -27.84
N ASP A 720 35.85 -37.60 -27.14
CA ASP A 720 37.20 -37.52 -26.59
C ASP A 720 37.41 -38.30 -25.31
N TYR A 721 36.39 -38.33 -24.45
CA TYR A 721 36.45 -38.97 -23.13
C TYR A 721 35.17 -39.80 -22.83
N MET A 722 35.31 -40.79 -21.98
CA MET A 722 34.24 -41.71 -21.58
C MET A 722 34.21 -41.87 -20.07
N GLN A 723 33.02 -41.87 -19.50
CA GLN A 723 32.73 -42.13 -18.09
C GLN A 723 31.59 -43.11 -17.96
N GLY A 724 31.69 -44.05 -17.06
CA GLY A 724 30.62 -45.02 -16.81
C GLY A 724 31.16 -46.27 -16.11
N TYR A 725 30.25 -47.22 -15.78
CA TYR A 725 30.60 -48.42 -15.02
C TYR A 725 31.51 -49.36 -15.80
N LEU A 726 31.53 -49.29 -17.10
CA LEU A 726 32.50 -50.02 -17.93
C LEU A 726 33.91 -49.50 -17.73
N ILE A 727 34.08 -48.20 -17.49
CA ILE A 727 35.37 -47.53 -17.28
C ILE A 727 35.82 -47.72 -15.83
N GLY A 728 34.92 -47.43 -14.88
CA GLY A 728 35.17 -47.57 -13.46
C GLY A 728 34.00 -47.07 -12.64
N LYS A 729 33.77 -47.67 -11.50
CA LYS A 729 32.78 -47.19 -10.51
C LYS A 729 33.39 -46.15 -9.61
N PRO A 730 32.55 -45.27 -9.02
CA PRO A 730 33.04 -44.36 -7.98
C PRO A 730 33.68 -45.15 -6.84
N GLN A 731 34.89 -44.78 -6.44
CA GLN A 731 35.67 -45.39 -5.35
C GLN A 731 36.18 -44.33 -4.37
N PRO A 732 36.56 -44.67 -3.14
CA PRO A 732 37.15 -43.71 -2.19
C PRO A 732 38.36 -43.00 -2.86
N LEU A 733 38.46 -41.67 -2.63
CA LEU A 733 39.51 -40.86 -3.28
C LEU A 733 40.92 -41.42 -3.01
N ILE A 734 41.17 -42.01 -1.87
CA ILE A 734 42.46 -42.62 -1.49
C ILE A 734 42.82 -43.81 -2.41
N ASP A 735 41.83 -44.55 -2.91
CA ASP A 735 42.05 -45.75 -3.72
C ASP A 735 42.56 -45.43 -5.15
N THR A 736 42.35 -44.17 -5.61
CA THR A 736 42.89 -43.71 -6.90
C THR A 736 44.43 -43.79 -6.97
N LEU A 737 45.11 -43.78 -5.79
CA LEU A 737 46.58 -43.92 -5.73
C LEU A 737 47.05 -45.30 -6.22
N ASN A 738 46.23 -46.35 -6.03
CA ASN A 738 46.55 -47.72 -6.43
C ASN A 738 46.40 -47.94 -7.96
N GLU A 739 45.58 -47.12 -8.64
CA GLU A 739 45.40 -47.19 -10.08
C GLU A 739 46.50 -46.47 -10.88
N ILE A 740 47.21 -45.53 -10.26
CA ILE A 740 48.22 -44.69 -10.87
C ILE A 740 49.61 -45.37 -10.83
N GLU A 741 49.81 -46.39 -10.00
CA GLU A 741 51.10 -47.07 -9.78
C GLU A 741 51.49 -48.23 -10.75
N PRO A 742 50.81 -48.75 -11.78
CA PRO A 742 51.29 -49.88 -12.53
C PRO A 742 52.15 -49.61 -13.75
N ILE A 743 52.92 -48.53 -13.82
CA ILE A 743 53.86 -48.30 -14.96
C ILE A 743 55.34 -48.23 -14.51
N ARG A 744 55.76 -49.05 -13.53
CA ARG A 744 57.19 -49.12 -13.19
C ARG A 744 57.70 -50.52 -12.85
N GLU A 745 57.27 -51.56 -13.58
CA GLU A 745 57.99 -52.82 -13.58
C GLU A 745 57.93 -53.48 -14.98
N SER A 746 58.64 -52.93 -15.94
CA SER A 746 59.18 -53.67 -17.08
C SER A 746 60.09 -52.75 -17.92
N ALA A 747 61.34 -52.60 -17.49
CA ALA A 747 62.44 -52.29 -18.37
C ALA A 747 63.73 -53.01 -17.86
#